data_4f11c0f2f353cf002f1620f6e17c3e30
#
_entry.id   4f11c0f2f353cf002f1620f6e17c3e30
#
_cell.length_a   1.000
_cell.length_b   1.000
_cell.length_c   1.000
_cell.angle_alpha   90.00
_cell.angle_beta   90.00
_cell.angle_gamma   90.00
#
_symmetry.space_group_name_H-M   'P 1'
#
loop_
_entity.id
_entity.type
_entity.pdbx_description
1 polymer ?
#
loop_
_entity_poly.entity_id
_entity_poly.type
_entity_poly.pdbx_seq_one_letter_code
_entity_poly.pdbx_strand_id
1 'polypeptide(L)'
;MDEEQMMREAADEKLINDAFQRLLDNYRSSRHRKKVDIITKAFNFARQAHKGVRRLSGEPYIMHPIAVAQIACEEVGLGSTSICAALLHDVVEDTDYTTEDIENIFGPKIAQIVDGLTKISGGIFGEQASAQAENFKKLLLTMSEDIRVILIKICDRLHNMRTLESQPANKQYKIAGETLYIYAPLANRLGLNKIKSELENLSFQYEHPEEYAAIKAKLADTEASRHELFDEFIVPIEVELQKMGLHYQIKERVKTPYSIWNKMQNKHVSFDEVYDILAVRIIFTPNNREEEINECFNIYVAISKIYKSHPDRLRDWLSHPKANGYQALHVTLMSKQGRWIEVQIRSDRMDEIAEQGLAAHWKYKDGVEEEYTEDETELNDWLRTIKEILDDPQPDAMDFLDAIKLNLFATEIFVFTPKGEIKTMPSGCTALDFAFSIHTFLGSHCIGAKVNHKLVPLSHKLQSGDQVEIITSKAQHVQPSWINFVSTAKAKAKIQAILRRDSRELQKQGEELFGEFLKKNNISDMPKAADVLTEFHDIRNREEFFLAIGEKTILLGDKDVDELLGKNSSDKRGWRKYVPFLDRNKQKKTAEDQSQLFVVPEKFNRKKPIFITDDNIKQYKFKHCCHPIPGDDVLGFIDGKHQIEIHKRACPVATKLKASYGNRILDAKWDMHKKLFFDATIRMQGIDRVGMLLDISQIISSQMNVNIHKLTIASEEGVFDGTIELRVHDREDVRNIIGQLKKIADVQDVTQII
;
A
#
# COMPACT_ATOMS: atom_id res chain seq x y z
N MET A 1 9.17 16.83 -48.45
CA MET A 1 9.43 15.82 -47.40
C MET A 1 10.76 15.16 -47.74
N ASP A 2 11.62 15.08 -46.74
CA ASP A 2 12.95 14.47 -46.88
C ASP A 2 12.79 12.94 -47.03
N GLU A 3 13.63 12.29 -47.82
CA GLU A 3 13.54 10.83 -48.08
C GLU A 3 13.62 10.02 -46.78
N GLU A 4 14.37 10.51 -45.80
CA GLU A 4 14.49 9.95 -44.45
C GLU A 4 13.18 10.06 -43.68
N GLN A 5 12.42 11.14 -43.81
CA GLN A 5 11.11 11.31 -43.18
C GLN A 5 10.05 10.35 -43.78
N MET A 6 10.09 10.17 -45.12
CA MET A 6 9.20 9.22 -45.80
C MET A 6 9.48 7.76 -45.37
N MET A 7 10.77 7.38 -45.25
CA MET A 7 11.17 6.06 -44.74
C MET A 7 10.71 5.83 -43.31
N ARG A 8 10.83 6.84 -42.46
CA ARG A 8 10.39 6.79 -41.07
C ARG A 8 8.87 6.64 -40.95
N GLU A 9 8.10 7.41 -41.71
CA GLU A 9 6.64 7.32 -41.74
C GLU A 9 6.17 5.94 -42.22
N ALA A 10 6.82 5.37 -43.25
CA ALA A 10 6.52 4.02 -43.75
C ALA A 10 6.83 2.92 -42.70
N ALA A 11 7.93 3.10 -41.96
CA ALA A 11 8.28 2.18 -40.87
C ALA A 11 7.28 2.25 -39.70
N ASP A 12 6.87 3.47 -39.32
CA ASP A 12 5.85 3.70 -38.28
C ASP A 12 4.51 3.09 -38.68
N GLU A 13 4.07 3.30 -39.92
CA GLU A 13 2.84 2.70 -40.48
C GLU A 13 2.85 1.19 -40.40
N LYS A 14 3.95 0.56 -40.78
CA LYS A 14 4.11 -0.89 -40.69
C LYS A 14 4.02 -1.35 -39.24
N LEU A 15 4.74 -0.68 -38.31
CA LEU A 15 4.73 -1.00 -36.88
C LEU A 15 3.31 -0.92 -36.27
N ILE A 16 2.57 0.14 -36.59
CA ILE A 16 1.19 0.36 -36.12
C ILE A 16 0.26 -0.76 -36.64
N ASN A 17 0.35 -1.05 -37.94
CA ASN A 17 -0.50 -2.06 -38.57
C ASN A 17 -0.19 -3.48 -38.03
N ASP A 18 1.09 -3.82 -37.86
CA ASP A 18 1.50 -5.12 -37.30
C ASP A 18 1.05 -5.29 -35.84
N ALA A 19 1.12 -4.23 -35.05
CA ALA A 19 0.64 -4.24 -33.66
C ALA A 19 -0.88 -4.38 -33.59
N PHE A 20 -1.62 -3.64 -34.41
CA PHE A 20 -3.08 -3.76 -34.46
C PHE A 20 -3.56 -5.10 -35.00
N GLN A 21 -2.87 -5.66 -36.02
CA GLN A 21 -3.19 -6.99 -36.50
C GLN A 21 -3.01 -8.07 -35.42
N ARG A 22 -1.94 -7.98 -34.62
CA ARG A 22 -1.75 -8.87 -33.45
C ARG A 22 -2.91 -8.77 -32.46
N LEU A 23 -3.35 -7.55 -32.13
CA LEU A 23 -4.52 -7.35 -31.27
C LEU A 23 -5.77 -8.03 -31.84
N LEU A 24 -6.03 -7.89 -33.14
CA LEU A 24 -7.17 -8.52 -33.80
C LEU A 24 -7.08 -10.04 -33.80
N ASP A 25 -5.89 -10.61 -34.06
CA ASP A 25 -5.69 -12.05 -34.08
C ASP A 25 -5.89 -12.66 -32.69
N ASN A 26 -5.41 -12.00 -31.65
CA ASN A 26 -5.65 -12.38 -30.27
C ASN A 26 -7.13 -12.27 -29.88
N TYR A 27 -7.80 -11.19 -30.28
CA TYR A 27 -9.23 -11.06 -30.05
C TYR A 27 -10.05 -12.12 -30.79
N ARG A 28 -9.69 -12.48 -32.06
CA ARG A 28 -10.36 -13.52 -32.82
C ARG A 28 -10.16 -14.91 -32.22
N SER A 29 -9.03 -15.18 -31.60
CA SER A 29 -8.75 -16.43 -30.89
C SER A 29 -9.48 -16.53 -29.56
N SER A 30 -9.94 -15.37 -28.99
CA SER A 30 -10.69 -15.30 -27.75
C SER A 30 -12.15 -15.78 -27.93
N ARG A 31 -12.83 -16.02 -26.82
CA ARG A 31 -14.27 -16.39 -26.82
C ARG A 31 -15.18 -15.21 -27.27
N HIS A 32 -14.69 -13.95 -27.25
CA HIS A 32 -15.43 -12.72 -27.56
C HIS A 32 -15.42 -12.28 -29.03
N ARG A 33 -14.95 -13.06 -29.94
CA ARG A 33 -14.55 -12.79 -31.34
C ARG A 33 -15.60 -12.13 -32.28
N LYS A 34 -16.80 -11.73 -31.81
CA LYS A 34 -17.95 -11.39 -32.68
C LYS A 34 -18.01 -9.92 -33.15
N LYS A 35 -17.20 -9.00 -32.58
CA LYS A 35 -17.36 -7.55 -32.82
C LYS A 35 -16.06 -6.88 -33.29
N VAL A 36 -15.45 -7.40 -34.36
CA VAL A 36 -14.18 -6.89 -34.92
C VAL A 36 -14.35 -5.49 -35.51
N ASP A 37 -15.50 -5.21 -36.14
CA ASP A 37 -15.74 -3.95 -36.85
C ASP A 37 -15.70 -2.73 -35.91
N ILE A 38 -16.28 -2.82 -34.71
CA ILE A 38 -16.26 -1.72 -33.75
C ILE A 38 -14.85 -1.47 -33.19
N ILE A 39 -14.05 -2.54 -33.00
CA ILE A 39 -12.66 -2.42 -32.58
C ILE A 39 -11.84 -1.72 -33.66
N THR A 40 -12.02 -2.12 -34.92
CA THR A 40 -11.37 -1.48 -36.06
C THR A 40 -11.76 -0.01 -36.20
N LYS A 41 -13.04 0.30 -35.98
CA LYS A 41 -13.54 1.69 -35.98
C LYS A 41 -12.88 2.52 -34.86
N ALA A 42 -12.78 1.97 -33.63
CA ALA A 42 -12.15 2.63 -32.49
C ALA A 42 -10.63 2.86 -32.73
N PHE A 43 -9.94 1.87 -33.27
CA PHE A 43 -8.53 2.00 -33.65
C PHE A 43 -8.30 3.11 -34.68
N ASN A 44 -9.08 3.12 -35.79
CA ASN A 44 -8.93 4.13 -36.82
C ASN A 44 -9.20 5.53 -36.27
N PHE A 45 -10.18 5.67 -35.39
CA PHE A 45 -10.51 6.93 -34.74
C PHE A 45 -9.37 7.41 -33.83
N ALA A 46 -8.88 6.54 -32.92
CA ALA A 46 -7.76 6.85 -32.04
C ALA A 46 -6.47 7.18 -32.81
N ARG A 47 -6.18 6.43 -33.89
CA ARG A 47 -5.04 6.70 -34.78
C ARG A 47 -5.12 8.08 -35.43
N GLN A 48 -6.30 8.49 -35.88
CA GLN A 48 -6.51 9.81 -36.46
C GLN A 48 -6.38 10.92 -35.39
N ALA A 49 -6.93 10.70 -34.20
CA ALA A 49 -6.89 11.64 -33.09
C ALA A 49 -5.44 11.92 -32.62
N HIS A 50 -4.60 10.89 -32.55
CA HIS A 50 -3.20 11.01 -32.12
C HIS A 50 -2.19 11.16 -33.28
N LYS A 51 -2.65 11.49 -34.49
CA LYS A 51 -1.77 11.61 -35.65
C LYS A 51 -0.68 12.64 -35.44
N GLY A 52 0.58 12.26 -35.65
CA GLY A 52 1.74 13.13 -35.50
C GLY A 52 2.28 13.26 -34.08
N VAL A 53 1.58 12.76 -33.07
CA VAL A 53 2.03 12.77 -31.68
C VAL A 53 3.00 11.60 -31.42
N ARG A 54 4.08 11.86 -30.67
CA ARG A 54 5.08 10.85 -30.29
C ARG A 54 5.29 10.79 -28.78
N ARG A 55 5.58 9.60 -28.29
CA ARG A 55 6.02 9.38 -26.90
C ARG A 55 7.47 9.84 -26.70
N LEU A 56 7.89 9.97 -25.43
CA LEU A 56 9.29 10.27 -25.09
C LEU A 56 10.28 9.18 -25.57
N SER A 57 9.82 7.94 -25.73
CA SER A 57 10.57 6.84 -26.34
C SER A 57 10.83 7.03 -27.85
N GLY A 58 10.15 7.99 -28.48
CA GLY A 58 10.25 8.27 -29.90
C GLY A 58 9.24 7.51 -30.77
N GLU A 59 8.46 6.60 -30.23
CA GLU A 59 7.41 5.85 -30.93
C GLU A 59 6.16 6.70 -31.19
N PRO A 60 5.36 6.38 -32.27
CA PRO A 60 4.04 6.98 -32.43
C PRO A 60 3.16 6.77 -31.22
N TYR A 61 2.42 7.80 -30.77
CA TYR A 61 1.62 7.74 -29.54
C TYR A 61 0.58 6.60 -29.56
N ILE A 62 -0.02 6.33 -30.71
CA ILE A 62 -1.04 5.29 -30.90
C ILE A 62 -0.56 3.88 -30.48
N MET A 63 0.75 3.63 -30.42
CA MET A 63 1.30 2.36 -29.95
C MET A 63 0.94 2.08 -28.51
N HIS A 64 0.79 3.14 -27.66
CA HIS A 64 0.34 3.00 -26.27
C HIS A 64 -1.11 2.49 -26.15
N PRO A 65 -2.12 3.14 -26.72
CA PRO A 65 -3.48 2.61 -26.70
C PRO A 65 -3.62 1.19 -27.26
N ILE A 66 -2.87 0.86 -28.33
CA ILE A 66 -2.86 -0.52 -28.87
C ILE A 66 -2.30 -1.50 -27.83
N ALA A 67 -1.19 -1.18 -27.18
CA ALA A 67 -0.58 -2.03 -26.16
C ALA A 67 -1.50 -2.20 -24.94
N VAL A 68 -2.16 -1.13 -24.48
CA VAL A 68 -3.14 -1.20 -23.39
C VAL A 68 -4.32 -2.09 -23.77
N ALA A 69 -4.84 -1.96 -24.99
CA ALA A 69 -5.91 -2.79 -25.52
C ALA A 69 -5.47 -4.27 -25.65
N GLN A 70 -4.22 -4.53 -26.02
CA GLN A 70 -3.65 -5.87 -26.10
C GLN A 70 -3.53 -6.51 -24.71
N ILE A 71 -3.03 -5.81 -23.71
CA ILE A 71 -3.00 -6.29 -22.32
C ILE A 71 -4.42 -6.60 -21.83
N ALA A 72 -5.37 -5.70 -22.09
CA ALA A 72 -6.78 -5.87 -21.72
C ALA A 72 -7.39 -7.12 -22.38
N CYS A 73 -7.04 -7.43 -23.63
CA CYS A 73 -7.52 -8.59 -24.37
C CYS A 73 -6.85 -9.89 -23.92
N GLU A 74 -5.51 -9.94 -23.88
CA GLU A 74 -4.73 -11.17 -23.67
C GLU A 74 -4.57 -11.52 -22.19
N GLU A 75 -4.19 -10.53 -21.37
CA GLU A 75 -3.79 -10.80 -19.99
C GLU A 75 -4.97 -10.71 -19.03
N VAL A 76 -5.96 -9.84 -19.30
CA VAL A 76 -7.17 -9.69 -18.48
C VAL A 76 -8.37 -10.42 -19.09
N GLY A 77 -8.41 -10.63 -20.42
CA GLY A 77 -9.48 -11.34 -21.10
C GLY A 77 -10.76 -10.51 -21.31
N LEU A 78 -10.64 -9.18 -21.44
CA LEU A 78 -11.77 -8.29 -21.63
C LEU A 78 -12.35 -8.32 -23.05
N GLY A 79 -13.65 -8.05 -23.17
CA GLY A 79 -14.38 -8.05 -24.43
C GLY A 79 -14.29 -6.74 -25.23
N SER A 80 -14.96 -6.70 -26.39
CA SER A 80 -14.89 -5.60 -27.37
C SER A 80 -15.15 -4.21 -26.81
N THR A 81 -16.11 -4.04 -25.89
CA THR A 81 -16.42 -2.75 -25.27
C THR A 81 -15.23 -2.17 -24.50
N SER A 82 -14.56 -3.02 -23.72
CA SER A 82 -13.37 -2.61 -22.95
C SER A 82 -12.16 -2.39 -23.86
N ILE A 83 -11.99 -3.21 -24.91
CA ILE A 83 -10.93 -3.03 -25.91
C ILE A 83 -11.11 -1.70 -26.64
N CYS A 84 -12.34 -1.33 -27.05
CA CYS A 84 -12.61 -0.03 -27.64
C CYS A 84 -12.33 1.11 -26.66
N ALA A 85 -12.75 0.97 -25.41
CA ALA A 85 -12.46 1.98 -24.38
C ALA A 85 -10.95 2.12 -24.12
N ALA A 86 -10.20 1.02 -24.13
CA ALA A 86 -8.74 1.02 -24.01
C ALA A 86 -8.05 1.70 -25.22
N LEU A 87 -8.57 1.52 -26.45
CA LEU A 87 -8.05 2.24 -27.62
C LEU A 87 -8.34 3.75 -27.58
N LEU A 88 -9.43 4.16 -26.90
CA LEU A 88 -9.94 5.53 -26.85
C LEU A 88 -9.61 6.28 -25.56
N HIS A 89 -8.93 5.65 -24.58
CA HIS A 89 -8.85 6.15 -23.21
C HIS A 89 -8.19 7.52 -23.08
N ASP A 90 -7.20 7.83 -23.92
CA ASP A 90 -6.48 9.11 -23.92
C ASP A 90 -7.03 10.11 -24.93
N VAL A 91 -8.00 9.72 -25.78
CA VAL A 91 -8.51 10.61 -26.84
C VAL A 91 -9.16 11.86 -26.26
N VAL A 92 -10.01 11.72 -25.22
CA VAL A 92 -10.70 12.84 -24.59
C VAL A 92 -9.73 13.69 -23.74
N GLU A 93 -8.64 13.09 -23.21
CA GLU A 93 -7.67 13.80 -22.39
C GLU A 93 -6.65 14.59 -23.21
N ASP A 94 -6.16 14.01 -24.32
CA ASP A 94 -5.03 14.51 -25.08
C ASP A 94 -5.44 15.23 -26.37
N THR A 95 -6.74 15.27 -26.72
CA THR A 95 -7.23 15.89 -27.98
C THR A 95 -8.47 16.75 -27.74
N ASP A 96 -8.95 17.42 -28.78
CA ASP A 96 -10.15 18.28 -28.72
C ASP A 96 -11.48 17.51 -28.73
N TYR A 97 -11.48 16.18 -28.80
CA TYR A 97 -12.70 15.38 -28.75
C TYR A 97 -13.27 15.29 -27.34
N THR A 98 -14.60 15.35 -27.28
CA THR A 98 -15.35 15.29 -26.02
C THR A 98 -15.93 13.90 -25.75
N THR A 99 -16.35 13.64 -24.52
CA THR A 99 -17.09 12.40 -24.17
C THR A 99 -18.37 12.25 -24.99
N GLU A 100 -19.05 13.38 -25.33
CA GLU A 100 -20.26 13.40 -26.16
C GLU A 100 -19.96 12.93 -27.60
N ASP A 101 -18.80 13.30 -28.15
CA ASP A 101 -18.37 12.81 -29.46
C ASP A 101 -18.16 11.30 -29.45
N ILE A 102 -17.55 10.78 -28.38
CA ILE A 102 -17.37 9.33 -28.21
C ILE A 102 -18.72 8.61 -28.07
N GLU A 103 -19.68 9.22 -27.34
CA GLU A 103 -21.02 8.65 -27.18
C GLU A 103 -21.77 8.58 -28.54
N ASN A 104 -21.74 9.64 -29.32
CA ASN A 104 -22.38 9.70 -30.62
C ASN A 104 -21.78 8.69 -31.61
N ILE A 105 -20.51 8.39 -31.55
CA ILE A 105 -19.80 7.52 -32.50
C ILE A 105 -19.81 6.05 -32.08
N PHE A 106 -19.66 5.76 -30.76
CA PHE A 106 -19.42 4.41 -30.24
C PHE A 106 -20.51 3.94 -29.27
N GLY A 107 -21.43 4.81 -28.90
CA GLY A 107 -22.54 4.54 -27.99
C GLY A 107 -22.24 4.79 -26.51
N PRO A 108 -23.29 4.87 -25.67
CA PRO A 108 -23.20 5.34 -24.29
C PRO A 108 -22.31 4.47 -23.41
N LYS A 109 -22.25 3.15 -23.64
CA LYS A 109 -21.50 2.24 -22.78
C LYS A 109 -19.98 2.38 -22.92
N ILE A 110 -19.47 2.65 -24.13
CA ILE A 110 -18.06 2.93 -24.36
C ILE A 110 -17.71 4.33 -23.85
N ALA A 111 -18.58 5.32 -24.12
CA ALA A 111 -18.39 6.69 -23.65
C ALA A 111 -18.34 6.78 -22.12
N GLN A 112 -19.20 6.06 -21.40
CA GLN A 112 -19.20 6.00 -19.94
C GLN A 112 -17.86 5.48 -19.38
N ILE A 113 -17.29 4.42 -19.98
CA ILE A 113 -16.00 3.89 -19.55
C ILE A 113 -14.87 4.88 -19.84
N VAL A 114 -14.87 5.52 -21.02
CA VAL A 114 -13.87 6.53 -21.40
C VAL A 114 -13.97 7.74 -20.48
N ASP A 115 -15.17 8.24 -20.20
CA ASP A 115 -15.41 9.33 -19.26
C ASP A 115 -14.87 9.00 -17.84
N GLY A 116 -15.11 7.76 -17.38
CA GLY A 116 -14.52 7.26 -16.13
C GLY A 116 -13.00 7.28 -16.11
N LEU A 117 -12.36 6.90 -17.21
CA LEU A 117 -10.90 6.90 -17.36
C LEU A 117 -10.34 8.33 -17.38
N THR A 118 -11.00 9.27 -18.06
CA THR A 118 -10.61 10.68 -18.18
C THR A 118 -10.80 11.45 -16.88
N LYS A 119 -11.92 11.26 -16.17
CA LYS A 119 -12.19 11.90 -14.87
C LYS A 119 -11.12 11.65 -13.81
N ILE A 120 -10.40 10.54 -13.93
CA ILE A 120 -9.30 10.18 -13.02
C ILE A 120 -8.08 11.07 -13.23
N SER A 121 -7.86 11.58 -14.45
CA SER A 121 -6.68 12.38 -14.82
C SER A 121 -6.84 13.88 -14.51
N GLY A 122 -8.09 14.41 -14.49
CA GLY A 122 -8.40 15.83 -14.24
C GLY A 122 -8.57 16.20 -12.77
N GLY A 123 -7.57 16.81 -12.13
CA GLY A 123 -7.68 17.33 -10.75
C GLY A 123 -8.65 18.52 -10.62
N ILE A 124 -9.72 18.38 -9.84
CA ILE A 124 -10.67 19.46 -9.51
C ILE A 124 -10.78 19.57 -7.99
N PHE A 125 -9.80 20.06 -7.26
CA PHE A 125 -10.02 20.63 -5.92
C PHE A 125 -8.75 21.31 -5.38
N GLY A 126 -8.95 22.34 -4.54
CA GLY A 126 -8.03 23.36 -4.08
C GLY A 126 -6.67 22.94 -3.52
N GLU A 127 -5.81 23.90 -3.34
CA GLU A 127 -4.36 23.84 -3.06
C GLU A 127 -3.92 23.07 -1.80
N GLN A 128 -4.83 22.49 -1.02
CA GLN A 128 -4.50 21.85 0.29
C GLN A 128 -4.60 20.32 0.31
N ALA A 129 -5.36 19.69 -0.58
CA ALA A 129 -5.41 18.23 -0.65
C ALA A 129 -4.39 17.71 -1.67
N SER A 130 -3.75 16.55 -1.38
CA SER A 130 -2.82 15.97 -2.34
C SER A 130 -3.59 15.53 -3.59
N ALA A 131 -3.24 16.10 -4.73
CA ALA A 131 -3.88 15.79 -6.03
C ALA A 131 -3.92 14.26 -6.32
N GLN A 132 -3.01 13.51 -5.74
CA GLN A 132 -2.94 12.05 -5.87
C GLN A 132 -3.98 11.31 -5.02
N ALA A 133 -4.23 11.74 -3.79
CA ALA A 133 -5.28 11.16 -2.95
C ALA A 133 -6.66 11.43 -3.55
N GLU A 134 -6.87 12.61 -4.12
CA GLU A 134 -8.11 12.96 -4.84
C GLU A 134 -8.27 12.14 -6.12
N ASN A 135 -7.23 11.97 -6.90
CA ASN A 135 -7.26 11.10 -8.09
C ASN A 135 -7.56 9.66 -7.69
N PHE A 136 -7.00 9.19 -6.59
CA PHE A 136 -7.29 7.86 -6.08
C PHE A 136 -8.72 7.73 -5.55
N LYS A 137 -9.23 8.75 -4.84
CA LYS A 137 -10.64 8.81 -4.43
C LYS A 137 -11.58 8.74 -5.65
N LYS A 138 -11.30 9.51 -6.69
CA LYS A 138 -12.07 9.48 -7.96
C LYS A 138 -11.99 8.11 -8.63
N LEU A 139 -10.79 7.52 -8.68
CA LEU A 139 -10.58 6.17 -9.22
C LEU A 139 -11.51 5.15 -8.54
N LEU A 140 -11.55 5.16 -7.21
CA LEU A 140 -12.39 4.25 -6.45
C LEU A 140 -13.89 4.51 -6.60
N LEU A 141 -14.30 5.79 -6.68
CA LEU A 141 -15.69 6.15 -6.95
C LEU A 141 -16.14 5.64 -8.33
N THR A 142 -15.34 5.88 -9.37
CA THR A 142 -15.64 5.43 -10.73
C THR A 142 -15.63 3.89 -10.82
N MET A 143 -14.74 3.23 -10.08
CA MET A 143 -14.72 1.76 -9.97
C MET A 143 -16.02 1.20 -9.39
N SER A 144 -16.65 1.91 -8.45
CA SER A 144 -17.93 1.47 -7.86
C SER A 144 -19.11 1.56 -8.86
N GLU A 145 -18.95 2.33 -9.94
CA GLU A 145 -19.93 2.43 -11.03
C GLU A 145 -19.67 1.39 -12.14
N ASP A 146 -18.42 1.21 -12.55
CA ASP A 146 -18.03 0.22 -13.56
C ASP A 146 -16.58 -0.26 -13.32
N ILE A 147 -16.44 -1.51 -12.90
CA ILE A 147 -15.13 -2.11 -12.59
C ILE A 147 -14.21 -2.19 -13.81
N ARG A 148 -14.73 -2.17 -15.04
CA ARG A 148 -13.89 -2.19 -16.24
C ARG A 148 -12.99 -0.98 -16.35
N VAL A 149 -13.37 0.15 -15.76
CA VAL A 149 -12.53 1.36 -15.70
C VAL A 149 -11.23 1.07 -14.97
N ILE A 150 -11.28 0.42 -13.80
CA ILE A 150 -10.06 0.10 -13.06
C ILE A 150 -9.23 -0.98 -13.75
N LEU A 151 -9.86 -1.98 -14.37
CA LEU A 151 -9.16 -3.01 -15.12
C LEU A 151 -8.35 -2.41 -16.28
N ILE A 152 -8.95 -1.49 -17.05
CA ILE A 152 -8.24 -0.78 -18.12
C ILE A 152 -7.14 0.12 -17.55
N LYS A 153 -7.39 0.80 -16.43
CA LYS A 153 -6.38 1.68 -15.79
C LYS A 153 -5.19 0.88 -15.24
N ILE A 154 -5.40 -0.36 -14.79
CA ILE A 154 -4.32 -1.28 -14.43
C ILE A 154 -3.52 -1.70 -15.68
N CYS A 155 -4.18 -1.95 -16.81
CA CYS A 155 -3.50 -2.25 -18.08
C CYS A 155 -2.66 -1.06 -18.58
N ASP A 156 -3.21 0.17 -18.50
CA ASP A 156 -2.50 1.41 -18.79
C ASP A 156 -1.25 1.56 -17.89
N ARG A 157 -1.42 1.40 -16.58
CA ARG A 157 -0.33 1.45 -15.61
C ARG A 157 0.75 0.40 -15.90
N LEU A 158 0.37 -0.82 -16.24
CA LEU A 158 1.32 -1.89 -16.59
C LEU A 158 2.14 -1.53 -17.83
N HIS A 159 1.50 -1.03 -18.88
CA HIS A 159 2.23 -0.58 -20.06
C HIS A 159 3.16 0.60 -19.76
N ASN A 160 2.71 1.56 -18.95
CA ASN A 160 3.53 2.69 -18.51
C ASN A 160 4.75 2.22 -17.69
N MET A 161 4.59 1.19 -16.85
CA MET A 161 5.71 0.60 -16.11
C MET A 161 6.69 -0.15 -17.03
N ARG A 162 6.20 -0.88 -18.03
CA ARG A 162 7.05 -1.57 -19.03
C ARG A 162 7.89 -0.59 -19.88
N THR A 163 7.43 0.65 -20.04
CA THR A 163 8.10 1.71 -20.85
C THR A 163 8.69 2.84 -19.99
N LEU A 164 8.84 2.62 -18.67
CA LEU A 164 9.18 3.66 -17.70
C LEU A 164 10.62 4.18 -17.86
N GLU A 165 11.50 3.41 -18.48
CA GLU A 165 12.91 3.75 -18.70
C GLU A 165 13.08 5.09 -19.44
N SER A 166 12.18 5.41 -20.39
CA SER A 166 12.19 6.66 -21.15
C SER A 166 11.86 7.92 -20.34
N GLN A 167 11.36 7.78 -19.12
CA GLN A 167 10.95 8.89 -18.26
C GLN A 167 12.12 9.42 -17.41
N PRO A 168 12.13 10.72 -17.06
CA PRO A 168 13.11 11.26 -16.11
C PRO A 168 13.04 10.58 -14.74
N ALA A 169 14.17 10.45 -14.03
CA ALA A 169 14.30 9.72 -12.77
C ALA A 169 13.26 10.13 -11.71
N ASN A 170 12.97 11.44 -11.56
CA ASN A 170 11.96 11.92 -10.63
C ASN A 170 10.54 11.42 -10.95
N LYS A 171 10.20 11.26 -12.24
CA LYS A 171 8.93 10.65 -12.66
C LYS A 171 8.95 9.15 -12.46
N GLN A 172 10.09 8.47 -12.73
CA GLN A 172 10.24 7.04 -12.50
C GLN A 172 9.92 6.68 -11.05
N TYR A 173 10.50 7.39 -10.08
CA TYR A 173 10.25 7.15 -8.65
C TYR A 173 8.80 7.39 -8.24
N LYS A 174 8.19 8.46 -8.75
CA LYS A 174 6.78 8.76 -8.49
C LYS A 174 5.88 7.64 -8.99
N ILE A 175 6.04 7.26 -10.26
CA ILE A 175 5.20 6.26 -10.92
C ILE A 175 5.41 4.87 -10.29
N ALA A 176 6.65 4.49 -9.96
CA ALA A 176 6.98 3.25 -9.28
C ALA A 176 6.34 3.19 -7.88
N GLY A 177 6.46 4.27 -7.09
CA GLY A 177 5.85 4.37 -5.77
C GLY A 177 4.32 4.29 -5.80
N GLU A 178 3.66 5.04 -6.70
CA GLU A 178 2.21 4.93 -6.91
C GLU A 178 1.80 3.51 -7.31
N THR A 179 2.58 2.88 -8.19
CA THR A 179 2.30 1.53 -8.69
C THR A 179 2.39 0.51 -7.56
N LEU A 180 3.44 0.54 -6.76
CA LEU A 180 3.64 -0.39 -5.65
C LEU A 180 2.62 -0.18 -4.53
N TYR A 181 2.25 1.09 -4.26
CA TYR A 181 1.39 1.45 -3.14
C TYR A 181 -0.11 1.36 -3.45
N ILE A 182 -0.52 1.57 -4.71
CA ILE A 182 -1.93 1.67 -5.11
C ILE A 182 -2.31 0.57 -6.10
N TYR A 183 -1.62 0.49 -7.25
CA TYR A 183 -2.08 -0.35 -8.35
C TYR A 183 -1.80 -1.85 -8.16
N ALA A 184 -0.65 -2.22 -7.59
CA ALA A 184 -0.34 -3.61 -7.32
C ALA A 184 -1.29 -4.23 -6.27
N PRO A 185 -1.66 -3.53 -5.16
CA PRO A 185 -2.71 -3.98 -4.25
C PRO A 185 -4.09 -4.11 -4.88
N LEU A 186 -4.48 -3.16 -5.74
CA LEU A 186 -5.73 -3.24 -6.48
C LEU A 186 -5.75 -4.46 -7.41
N ALA A 187 -4.67 -4.69 -8.16
CA ALA A 187 -4.52 -5.87 -9.01
C ALA A 187 -4.60 -7.16 -8.19
N ASN A 188 -4.00 -7.20 -6.98
CA ASN A 188 -4.11 -8.33 -6.08
C ASN A 188 -5.56 -8.58 -5.62
N ARG A 189 -6.30 -7.53 -5.25
CA ARG A 189 -7.69 -7.64 -4.81
C ARG A 189 -8.61 -8.11 -5.93
N LEU A 190 -8.32 -7.72 -7.16
CA LEU A 190 -9.04 -8.15 -8.35
C LEU A 190 -8.60 -9.53 -8.89
N GLY A 191 -7.67 -10.21 -8.20
CA GLY A 191 -7.16 -11.52 -8.56
C GLY A 191 -6.19 -11.54 -9.75
N LEU A 192 -5.77 -10.38 -10.27
CA LEU A 192 -4.83 -10.25 -11.39
C LEU A 192 -3.39 -10.54 -10.94
N ASN A 193 -3.14 -11.77 -10.46
CA ASN A 193 -1.89 -12.12 -9.78
C ASN A 193 -0.65 -12.00 -10.68
N LYS A 194 -0.75 -12.27 -11.98
CA LYS A 194 0.33 -12.10 -12.95
C LYS A 194 0.71 -10.63 -13.08
N ILE A 195 -0.28 -9.78 -13.35
CA ILE A 195 -0.10 -8.32 -13.48
C ILE A 195 0.42 -7.72 -12.17
N LYS A 196 -0.16 -8.10 -11.03
CA LYS A 196 0.30 -7.69 -9.70
C LYS A 196 1.79 -8.00 -9.50
N SER A 197 2.21 -9.23 -9.79
CA SER A 197 3.60 -9.66 -9.61
C SER A 197 4.56 -8.92 -10.53
N GLU A 198 4.15 -8.60 -11.74
CA GLU A 198 4.94 -7.81 -12.69
C GLU A 198 5.03 -6.35 -12.26
N LEU A 199 3.91 -5.72 -11.83
CA LEU A 199 3.90 -4.36 -11.30
C LEU A 199 4.82 -4.21 -10.09
N GLU A 200 4.77 -5.15 -9.14
CA GLU A 200 5.65 -5.17 -7.98
C GLU A 200 7.12 -5.29 -8.38
N ASN A 201 7.44 -6.18 -9.32
CA ASN A 201 8.81 -6.42 -9.75
C ASN A 201 9.39 -5.25 -10.55
N LEU A 202 8.61 -4.65 -11.44
CA LEU A 202 9.01 -3.44 -12.16
C LEU A 202 9.19 -2.26 -11.22
N SER A 203 8.30 -2.08 -10.24
CA SER A 203 8.45 -1.04 -9.23
C SER A 203 9.72 -1.24 -8.40
N PHE A 204 10.02 -2.47 -7.98
CA PHE A 204 11.22 -2.82 -7.24
C PHE A 204 12.51 -2.51 -8.01
N GLN A 205 12.52 -2.73 -9.32
CA GLN A 205 13.66 -2.41 -10.17
C GLN A 205 14.02 -0.92 -10.14
N TYR A 206 13.02 -0.02 -10.07
CA TYR A 206 13.24 1.43 -10.01
C TYR A 206 13.42 1.96 -8.60
N GLU A 207 12.82 1.30 -7.60
CA GLU A 207 12.92 1.73 -6.21
C GLU A 207 14.20 1.24 -5.52
N HIS A 208 14.69 0.04 -5.87
CA HIS A 208 15.82 -0.66 -5.26
C HIS A 208 16.70 -1.33 -6.33
N PRO A 209 17.34 -0.57 -7.22
CA PRO A 209 18.05 -1.11 -8.37
C PRO A 209 19.24 -2.01 -8.00
N GLU A 210 19.97 -1.70 -6.92
CA GLU A 210 21.11 -2.51 -6.46
C GLU A 210 20.65 -3.88 -5.94
N GLU A 211 19.65 -3.89 -5.07
CA GLU A 211 19.09 -5.11 -4.49
C GLU A 211 18.41 -5.98 -5.57
N TYR A 212 17.71 -5.34 -6.51
CA TYR A 212 17.11 -6.02 -7.65
C TYR A 212 18.19 -6.72 -8.50
N ALA A 213 19.27 -6.02 -8.84
CA ALA A 213 20.37 -6.57 -9.63
C ALA A 213 21.08 -7.71 -8.90
N ALA A 214 21.32 -7.57 -7.59
CA ALA A 214 21.97 -8.61 -6.77
C ALA A 214 21.12 -9.89 -6.69
N ILE A 215 19.80 -9.77 -6.48
CA ILE A 215 18.90 -10.93 -6.43
C ILE A 215 18.77 -11.58 -7.81
N LYS A 216 18.67 -10.77 -8.87
CA LYS A 216 18.60 -11.26 -10.26
C LYS A 216 19.84 -12.05 -10.65
N ALA A 217 21.05 -11.57 -10.27
CA ALA A 217 22.31 -12.27 -10.49
C ALA A 217 22.33 -13.63 -9.77
N LYS A 218 21.98 -13.67 -8.48
CA LYS A 218 21.89 -14.93 -7.72
C LYS A 218 20.86 -15.92 -8.29
N LEU A 219 19.75 -15.43 -8.80
CA LEU A 219 18.76 -16.26 -9.51
C LEU A 219 19.34 -16.84 -10.79
N ALA A 220 20.11 -16.08 -11.56
CA ALA A 220 20.76 -16.57 -12.78
C ALA A 220 21.85 -17.61 -12.44
N ASP A 221 22.68 -17.36 -11.44
CA ASP A 221 23.75 -18.28 -11.01
C ASP A 221 23.21 -19.65 -10.55
N THR A 222 22.01 -19.67 -10.00
CA THR A 222 21.38 -20.91 -9.48
C THR A 222 20.40 -21.55 -10.46
N GLU A 223 20.23 -21.02 -11.67
CA GLU A 223 19.24 -21.49 -12.65
C GLU A 223 19.41 -22.95 -13.04
N ALA A 224 20.62 -23.35 -13.44
CA ALA A 224 20.92 -24.72 -13.85
C ALA A 224 20.61 -25.74 -12.74
N SER A 225 21.05 -25.45 -11.51
CA SER A 225 20.80 -26.33 -10.36
C SER A 225 19.33 -26.42 -9.96
N ARG A 226 18.54 -25.35 -10.23
CA ARG A 226 17.09 -25.36 -9.99
C ARG A 226 16.36 -26.19 -11.04
N HIS A 227 16.74 -26.11 -12.30
CA HIS A 227 16.16 -26.95 -13.35
C HIS A 227 16.45 -28.43 -13.12
N GLU A 228 17.68 -28.78 -12.76
CA GLU A 228 18.04 -30.15 -12.40
C GLU A 228 17.22 -30.68 -11.22
N LEU A 229 17.05 -29.86 -10.18
CA LEU A 229 16.22 -30.18 -9.02
C LEU A 229 14.74 -30.36 -9.41
N PHE A 230 14.23 -29.49 -10.29
CA PHE A 230 12.85 -29.56 -10.79
C PHE A 230 12.63 -30.85 -11.57
N ASP A 231 13.49 -31.15 -12.54
CA ASP A 231 13.37 -32.33 -13.39
C ASP A 231 13.44 -33.63 -12.56
N GLU A 232 14.38 -33.72 -11.59
CA GLU A 232 14.46 -34.90 -10.69
C GLU A 232 13.20 -35.02 -9.82
N PHE A 233 12.64 -33.89 -9.38
CA PHE A 233 11.50 -33.86 -8.47
C PHE A 233 10.20 -34.24 -9.16
N ILE A 234 9.97 -33.84 -10.43
CA ILE A 234 8.70 -34.07 -11.12
C ILE A 234 8.51 -35.49 -11.65
N VAL A 235 9.60 -36.19 -12.05
CA VAL A 235 9.50 -37.52 -12.67
C VAL A 235 8.67 -38.53 -11.88
N PRO A 236 8.87 -38.74 -10.56
CA PRO A 236 8.04 -39.62 -9.77
C PRO A 236 6.58 -39.15 -9.65
N ILE A 237 6.35 -37.83 -9.64
CA ILE A 237 5.00 -37.25 -9.60
C ILE A 237 4.25 -37.55 -10.92
N GLU A 238 4.90 -37.40 -12.07
CA GLU A 238 4.31 -37.67 -13.37
C GLU A 238 3.88 -39.14 -13.49
N VAL A 239 4.70 -40.06 -12.98
CA VAL A 239 4.37 -41.52 -12.98
C VAL A 239 3.08 -41.76 -12.18
N GLU A 240 2.90 -41.10 -11.03
CA GLU A 240 1.68 -41.27 -10.23
C GLU A 240 0.45 -40.60 -10.88
N LEU A 241 0.60 -39.42 -11.46
CA LEU A 241 -0.50 -38.75 -12.17
C LEU A 241 -0.96 -39.53 -13.41
N GLN A 242 -0.02 -40.15 -14.14
CA GLN A 242 -0.33 -41.03 -15.25
C GLN A 242 -1.12 -42.26 -14.79
N LYS A 243 -0.75 -42.88 -13.65
CA LYS A 243 -1.52 -44.02 -13.11
C LYS A 243 -2.94 -43.62 -12.70
N MET A 244 -3.15 -42.37 -12.32
CA MET A 244 -4.48 -41.83 -11.98
C MET A 244 -5.33 -41.56 -13.23
N GLY A 245 -4.74 -41.62 -14.46
CA GLY A 245 -5.44 -41.37 -15.72
C GLY A 245 -5.85 -39.92 -15.93
N LEU A 246 -5.21 -38.97 -15.21
CA LEU A 246 -5.51 -37.55 -15.33
C LEU A 246 -4.79 -36.90 -16.53
N HIS A 247 -5.46 -35.97 -17.18
CA HIS A 247 -4.80 -35.00 -18.06
C HIS A 247 -4.21 -33.88 -17.19
N TYR A 248 -2.90 -33.70 -17.28
CA TYR A 248 -2.21 -32.71 -16.45
C TYR A 248 -1.12 -31.93 -17.19
N GLN A 249 -0.77 -30.79 -16.64
CA GLN A 249 0.40 -30.01 -17.02
C GLN A 249 1.16 -29.63 -15.74
N ILE A 250 2.48 -29.86 -15.72
CA ILE A 250 3.34 -29.42 -14.64
C ILE A 250 4.13 -28.19 -15.09
N LYS A 251 4.12 -27.12 -14.30
CA LYS A 251 4.86 -25.87 -14.56
C LYS A 251 5.81 -25.58 -13.44
N GLU A 252 7.03 -25.21 -13.81
CA GLU A 252 7.97 -24.56 -12.88
C GLU A 252 7.49 -23.14 -12.59
N ARG A 253 7.63 -22.71 -11.34
CA ARG A 253 7.40 -21.32 -10.92
C ARG A 253 8.55 -20.84 -10.04
N VAL A 254 9.30 -19.88 -10.53
CA VAL A 254 10.33 -19.19 -9.75
C VAL A 254 9.73 -17.91 -9.18
N LYS A 255 9.99 -17.61 -7.89
CA LYS A 255 9.55 -16.37 -7.27
C LYS A 255 10.25 -15.16 -7.89
N THR A 256 9.49 -14.06 -8.04
CA THR A 256 10.04 -12.79 -8.53
C THR A 256 11.06 -12.20 -7.56
N PRO A 257 12.07 -11.44 -8.05
CA PRO A 257 13.03 -10.73 -7.20
C PRO A 257 12.37 -9.91 -6.08
N TYR A 258 11.28 -9.21 -6.35
CA TYR A 258 10.53 -8.48 -5.31
C TYR A 258 10.01 -9.40 -4.21
N SER A 259 9.40 -10.55 -4.58
CA SER A 259 8.84 -11.49 -3.61
C SER A 259 9.93 -12.10 -2.72
N ILE A 260 11.12 -12.34 -3.27
CA ILE A 260 12.30 -12.83 -2.53
C ILE A 260 12.79 -11.75 -1.58
N TRP A 261 13.03 -10.53 -2.07
CA TRP A 261 13.46 -9.39 -1.28
C TRP A 261 12.50 -9.10 -0.11
N ASN A 262 11.20 -9.07 -0.37
CA ASN A 262 10.18 -8.84 0.65
C ASN A 262 10.22 -9.93 1.76
N LYS A 263 10.48 -11.20 1.40
CA LYS A 263 10.67 -12.26 2.38
C LYS A 263 11.96 -12.08 3.19
N MET A 264 13.06 -11.72 2.53
CA MET A 264 14.33 -11.43 3.19
C MET A 264 14.16 -10.32 4.23
N GLN A 265 13.43 -9.24 3.87
CA GLN A 265 13.18 -8.11 4.77
C GLN A 265 12.25 -8.48 5.93
N ASN A 266 11.10 -9.12 5.64
CA ASN A 266 10.08 -9.41 6.66
C ASN A 266 10.48 -10.53 7.63
N LYS A 267 11.35 -11.46 7.21
CA LYS A 267 11.80 -12.58 8.03
C LYS A 267 13.23 -12.42 8.54
N HIS A 268 13.92 -11.34 8.12
CA HIS A 268 15.32 -11.06 8.42
C HIS A 268 16.24 -12.24 8.04
N VAL A 269 16.04 -12.84 6.87
CA VAL A 269 16.79 -13.98 6.35
C VAL A 269 17.61 -13.61 5.11
N SER A 270 18.69 -14.32 4.86
CA SER A 270 19.49 -14.18 3.64
C SER A 270 18.80 -14.83 2.44
N PHE A 271 19.30 -14.57 1.22
CA PHE A 271 18.76 -15.18 0.00
C PHE A 271 18.79 -16.72 0.07
N ASP A 272 19.86 -17.30 0.60
CA ASP A 272 20.07 -18.76 0.65
C ASP A 272 19.13 -19.45 1.66
N GLU A 273 18.60 -18.70 2.62
CA GLU A 273 17.62 -19.17 3.61
C GLU A 273 16.17 -19.08 3.11
N VAL A 274 15.94 -18.47 1.94
CA VAL A 274 14.62 -18.46 1.29
C VAL A 274 14.41 -19.79 0.56
N TYR A 275 13.90 -20.79 1.26
CA TYR A 275 13.75 -22.18 0.78
C TYR A 275 12.64 -22.40 -0.26
N ASP A 276 11.70 -21.47 -0.46
CA ASP A 276 10.59 -21.59 -1.41
C ASP A 276 10.76 -20.70 -2.65
N ILE A 277 12.01 -20.55 -3.12
CA ILE A 277 12.31 -19.84 -4.38
C ILE A 277 11.72 -20.60 -5.57
N LEU A 278 11.80 -21.93 -5.54
CA LEU A 278 11.21 -22.83 -6.52
C LEU A 278 9.87 -23.37 -6.03
N ALA A 279 8.84 -23.27 -6.85
CA ALA A 279 7.57 -23.93 -6.66
C ALA A 279 7.19 -24.76 -7.90
N VAL A 280 6.47 -25.83 -7.67
CA VAL A 280 5.92 -26.70 -8.72
C VAL A 280 4.42 -26.50 -8.77
N ARG A 281 3.87 -26.29 -9.95
CA ARG A 281 2.44 -26.14 -10.15
C ARG A 281 1.92 -27.33 -10.95
N ILE A 282 0.99 -28.08 -10.37
CA ILE A 282 0.29 -29.17 -11.01
C ILE A 282 -1.09 -28.66 -11.42
N ILE A 283 -1.34 -28.56 -12.71
CA ILE A 283 -2.63 -28.16 -13.30
C ILE A 283 -3.23 -29.40 -13.94
N PHE A 284 -4.44 -29.75 -13.57
CA PHE A 284 -5.12 -30.92 -14.14
C PHE A 284 -6.51 -30.58 -14.66
N THR A 285 -6.98 -31.32 -15.62
CA THR A 285 -8.35 -31.24 -16.11
C THR A 285 -9.18 -32.27 -15.35
N PRO A 286 -10.19 -31.87 -14.57
CA PRO A 286 -10.99 -32.81 -13.78
C PRO A 286 -11.83 -33.71 -14.65
N ASN A 287 -11.96 -35.00 -14.28
CA ASN A 287 -12.83 -35.96 -14.96
C ASN A 287 -14.30 -35.61 -14.77
N ASN A 288 -14.65 -35.12 -13.56
CA ASN A 288 -15.96 -34.59 -13.21
C ASN A 288 -15.79 -33.27 -12.42
N ARG A 289 -16.52 -32.24 -12.85
CA ARG A 289 -16.43 -30.90 -12.25
C ARG A 289 -16.90 -30.91 -10.77
N GLU A 290 -17.84 -31.78 -10.42
CA GLU A 290 -18.30 -31.91 -9.03
C GLU A 290 -17.26 -32.56 -8.12
N GLU A 291 -16.31 -33.33 -8.67
CA GLU A 291 -15.24 -33.99 -7.94
C GLU A 291 -13.91 -33.24 -7.96
N GLU A 292 -13.89 -32.08 -8.56
CA GLU A 292 -12.67 -31.25 -8.79
C GLU A 292 -11.85 -31.06 -7.50
N ILE A 293 -12.50 -30.77 -6.38
CA ILE A 293 -11.85 -30.62 -5.06
C ILE A 293 -11.30 -31.95 -4.57
N ASN A 294 -12.09 -33.02 -4.69
CA ASN A 294 -11.66 -34.36 -4.27
C ASN A 294 -10.44 -34.84 -5.07
N GLU A 295 -10.39 -34.55 -6.36
CA GLU A 295 -9.23 -34.87 -7.23
C GLU A 295 -7.98 -34.12 -6.80
N CYS A 296 -8.07 -32.84 -6.37
CA CYS A 296 -6.94 -32.11 -5.78
C CYS A 296 -6.37 -32.84 -4.54
N PHE A 297 -7.24 -33.30 -3.63
CA PHE A 297 -6.81 -34.05 -2.44
C PHE A 297 -6.28 -35.44 -2.80
N ASN A 298 -6.82 -36.11 -3.80
CA ASN A 298 -6.32 -37.39 -4.28
C ASN A 298 -4.89 -37.25 -4.85
N ILE A 299 -4.61 -36.19 -5.62
CA ILE A 299 -3.27 -35.86 -6.09
C ILE A 299 -2.35 -35.61 -4.89
N TYR A 300 -2.78 -34.82 -3.89
CA TYR A 300 -2.00 -34.60 -2.69
C TYR A 300 -1.64 -35.90 -1.96
N VAL A 301 -2.59 -36.79 -1.76
CA VAL A 301 -2.36 -38.11 -1.14
C VAL A 301 -1.36 -38.92 -1.95
N ALA A 302 -1.48 -38.93 -3.28
CA ALA A 302 -0.56 -39.67 -4.17
C ALA A 302 0.90 -39.15 -4.05
N ILE A 303 1.10 -37.83 -4.14
CA ILE A 303 2.46 -37.25 -4.03
C ILE A 303 3.05 -37.32 -2.64
N SER A 304 2.23 -37.31 -1.59
CA SER A 304 2.65 -37.48 -0.18
C SER A 304 3.17 -38.89 0.14
N LYS A 305 2.85 -39.90 -0.69
CA LYS A 305 3.46 -41.23 -0.61
C LYS A 305 4.88 -41.25 -1.14
N ILE A 306 5.22 -40.33 -2.06
CA ILE A 306 6.55 -40.23 -2.69
C ILE A 306 7.46 -39.35 -1.82
N TYR A 307 6.96 -38.20 -1.42
CA TYR A 307 7.71 -37.17 -0.71
C TYR A 307 7.06 -36.83 0.63
N LYS A 308 7.87 -36.65 1.68
CA LYS A 308 7.36 -36.26 2.99
C LYS A 308 6.90 -34.80 2.98
N SER A 309 5.65 -34.58 3.39
CA SER A 309 5.10 -33.24 3.53
C SER A 309 5.52 -32.59 4.86
N HIS A 310 5.67 -31.25 4.84
CA HIS A 310 5.88 -30.46 6.03
C HIS A 310 4.52 -30.28 6.74
N PRO A 311 4.36 -30.74 8.00
CA PRO A 311 3.03 -30.79 8.67
C PRO A 311 2.36 -29.41 8.79
N ASP A 312 3.12 -28.35 9.11
CA ASP A 312 2.57 -27.01 9.37
C ASP A 312 2.42 -26.14 8.10
N ARG A 313 2.61 -26.74 6.90
CA ARG A 313 2.63 -25.99 5.63
C ARG A 313 1.68 -26.54 4.58
N LEU A 314 0.65 -27.24 5.00
CA LEU A 314 -0.52 -27.53 4.19
C LEU A 314 -1.45 -26.31 4.27
N ARG A 315 -1.79 -25.72 3.11
CA ARG A 315 -2.72 -24.59 3.00
C ARG A 315 -3.85 -24.95 2.07
N ASP A 316 -5.01 -25.13 2.64
CA ASP A 316 -6.24 -25.45 1.92
C ASP A 316 -7.00 -24.17 1.53
N TRP A 317 -6.77 -23.74 0.29
CA TRP A 317 -7.55 -22.68 -0.35
C TRP A 317 -8.63 -23.24 -1.27
N LEU A 318 -8.96 -24.54 -1.16
CA LEU A 318 -10.03 -25.20 -1.90
C LEU A 318 -11.33 -25.12 -1.10
N SER A 319 -11.26 -25.53 0.19
CA SER A 319 -12.41 -25.49 1.11
C SER A 319 -12.78 -24.07 1.50
N HIS A 320 -11.79 -23.17 1.55
CA HIS A 320 -11.95 -21.76 1.88
C HIS A 320 -11.17 -20.90 0.89
N PRO A 321 -11.76 -20.55 -0.27
CA PRO A 321 -11.13 -19.69 -1.27
C PRO A 321 -10.72 -18.34 -0.65
N LYS A 322 -9.70 -17.71 -1.22
CA LYS A 322 -9.35 -16.34 -0.83
C LYS A 322 -10.41 -15.37 -1.36
N ALA A 323 -10.53 -14.19 -0.74
CA ALA A 323 -11.47 -13.13 -1.11
C ALA A 323 -11.32 -12.63 -2.57
N ASN A 324 -10.25 -12.98 -3.26
CA ASN A 324 -10.05 -12.70 -4.68
C ASN A 324 -10.37 -13.91 -5.58
N GLY A 325 -11.11 -14.91 -5.07
CA GLY A 325 -11.48 -16.11 -5.81
C GLY A 325 -10.36 -17.13 -6.03
N TYR A 326 -9.17 -16.93 -5.44
CA TYR A 326 -8.05 -17.86 -5.59
C TYR A 326 -8.30 -19.19 -4.91
N GLN A 327 -8.21 -20.29 -5.67
CA GLN A 327 -8.36 -21.67 -5.21
C GLN A 327 -7.11 -22.48 -5.56
N ALA A 328 -6.55 -23.19 -4.64
CA ALA A 328 -5.48 -24.18 -4.82
C ALA A 328 -5.19 -24.92 -3.51
N LEU A 329 -4.65 -26.12 -3.59
CA LEU A 329 -4.05 -26.80 -2.45
C LEU A 329 -2.54 -26.60 -2.49
N HIS A 330 -1.97 -25.97 -1.47
CA HIS A 330 -0.53 -25.78 -1.34
C HIS A 330 0.05 -26.76 -0.35
N VAL A 331 1.05 -27.49 -0.75
CA VAL A 331 1.80 -28.41 0.11
C VAL A 331 3.30 -28.17 -0.06
N THR A 332 4.05 -28.26 1.02
CA THR A 332 5.52 -28.19 0.99
C THR A 332 6.09 -29.58 1.18
N LEU A 333 6.83 -30.06 0.19
CA LEU A 333 7.38 -31.43 0.15
C LEU A 333 8.91 -31.39 0.23
N MET A 334 9.51 -32.41 0.86
CA MET A 334 10.96 -32.58 0.95
C MET A 334 11.45 -33.35 -0.29
N SER A 335 12.31 -32.71 -1.10
CA SER A 335 12.99 -33.39 -2.22
C SER A 335 14.03 -34.41 -1.72
N LYS A 336 14.49 -35.29 -2.60
CA LYS A 336 15.56 -36.26 -2.30
C LYS A 336 16.90 -35.58 -1.93
N GLN A 337 17.10 -34.36 -2.41
CA GLN A 337 18.29 -33.53 -2.10
C GLN A 337 18.17 -32.77 -0.77
N GLY A 338 17.11 -32.99 0.03
CA GLY A 338 16.90 -32.32 1.32
C GLY A 338 16.44 -30.87 1.19
N ARG A 339 15.90 -30.46 0.04
CA ARG A 339 15.34 -29.11 -0.17
C ARG A 339 13.82 -29.15 -0.11
N TRP A 340 13.24 -28.14 0.55
CA TRP A 340 11.79 -27.94 0.58
C TRP A 340 11.31 -27.33 -0.74
N ILE A 341 10.28 -27.91 -1.37
CA ILE A 341 9.65 -27.45 -2.59
C ILE A 341 8.16 -27.26 -2.33
N GLU A 342 7.62 -26.08 -2.66
CA GLU A 342 6.19 -25.81 -2.62
C GLU A 342 5.52 -26.40 -3.86
N VAL A 343 4.50 -27.22 -3.65
CA VAL A 343 3.67 -27.76 -4.74
C VAL A 343 2.27 -27.17 -4.64
N GLN A 344 1.80 -26.59 -5.74
CA GLN A 344 0.48 -25.99 -5.89
C GLN A 344 -0.36 -26.87 -6.78
N ILE A 345 -1.44 -27.46 -6.26
CA ILE A 345 -2.35 -28.35 -6.97
C ILE A 345 -3.64 -27.59 -7.24
N ARG A 346 -4.06 -27.52 -8.50
CA ARG A 346 -5.28 -26.85 -8.93
C ARG A 346 -5.76 -27.36 -10.28
N SER A 347 -7.06 -27.24 -10.56
CA SER A 347 -7.61 -27.56 -11.86
C SER A 347 -7.29 -26.46 -12.89
N ASP A 348 -7.60 -26.74 -14.16
CA ASP A 348 -7.51 -25.78 -15.27
C ASP A 348 -8.39 -24.54 -15.02
N ARG A 349 -9.62 -24.72 -14.51
CA ARG A 349 -10.51 -23.62 -14.10
C ARG A 349 -9.89 -22.77 -12.99
N MET A 350 -9.39 -23.41 -11.93
CA MET A 350 -8.74 -22.72 -10.81
C MET A 350 -7.47 -21.99 -11.26
N ASP A 351 -6.73 -22.54 -12.25
CA ASP A 351 -5.57 -21.88 -12.85
C ASP A 351 -5.98 -20.63 -13.62
N GLU A 352 -7.06 -20.69 -14.41
CA GLU A 352 -7.60 -19.55 -15.15
C GLU A 352 -8.02 -18.42 -14.19
N ILE A 353 -8.76 -18.75 -13.12
CA ILE A 353 -9.15 -17.77 -12.09
C ILE A 353 -7.92 -17.17 -11.39
N ALA A 354 -6.92 -18.00 -11.08
CA ALA A 354 -5.71 -17.53 -10.42
C ALA A 354 -4.84 -16.61 -11.29
N GLU A 355 -4.88 -16.76 -12.62
CA GLU A 355 -4.08 -15.94 -13.56
C GLU A 355 -4.84 -14.68 -14.04
N GLN A 356 -6.15 -14.79 -14.30
CA GLN A 356 -6.97 -13.72 -14.86
C GLN A 356 -7.90 -13.03 -13.85
N GLY A 357 -7.98 -13.56 -12.63
CA GLY A 357 -8.78 -12.99 -11.56
C GLY A 357 -10.28 -13.02 -11.83
N LEU A 358 -10.98 -12.05 -11.23
CA LEU A 358 -12.45 -11.89 -11.39
C LEU A 358 -12.89 -11.66 -12.85
N ALA A 359 -12.00 -11.19 -13.71
CA ALA A 359 -12.29 -11.06 -15.13
C ALA A 359 -12.58 -12.41 -15.80
N ALA A 360 -12.04 -13.53 -15.28
CA ALA A 360 -12.37 -14.87 -15.76
C ALA A 360 -13.86 -15.23 -15.53
N HIS A 361 -14.46 -14.79 -14.42
CA HIS A 361 -15.89 -15.00 -14.14
C HIS A 361 -16.81 -14.25 -15.10
N TRP A 362 -16.41 -13.08 -15.60
CA TRP A 362 -17.20 -12.30 -16.55
C TRP A 362 -17.22 -12.90 -17.95
N LYS A 363 -16.28 -13.79 -18.26
CA LYS A 363 -16.28 -14.54 -19.54
C LYS A 363 -17.52 -15.44 -19.71
N TYR A 364 -18.16 -15.83 -18.62
CA TYR A 364 -19.31 -16.75 -18.65
C TYR A 364 -20.66 -16.03 -18.78
N LYS A 365 -20.71 -14.69 -18.62
CA LYS A 365 -21.99 -13.93 -18.51
C LYS A 365 -22.46 -13.17 -19.78
N ASP A 366 -21.78 -13.29 -20.91
CA ASP A 366 -22.29 -12.68 -22.15
C ASP A 366 -23.54 -13.44 -22.66
N GLY A 367 -24.66 -13.36 -21.92
CA GLY A 367 -25.95 -13.76 -22.43
C GLY A 367 -26.89 -14.61 -21.55
N VAL A 368 -26.56 -14.86 -20.28
CA VAL A 368 -27.47 -15.59 -19.37
C VAL A 368 -27.59 -14.81 -18.06
N GLU A 369 -28.82 -14.48 -17.67
CA GLU A 369 -29.16 -14.03 -16.30
C GLU A 369 -29.07 -15.25 -15.37
N GLU A 370 -27.88 -15.54 -14.84
CA GLU A 370 -27.71 -16.50 -13.76
C GLU A 370 -27.47 -15.76 -12.45
N GLU A 371 -27.99 -16.35 -11.34
CA GLU A 371 -27.83 -15.84 -9.98
C GLU A 371 -26.38 -15.53 -9.64
N TYR A 372 -26.16 -14.46 -8.85
CA TYR A 372 -24.85 -14.01 -8.37
C TYR A 372 -24.12 -15.15 -7.65
N THR A 373 -22.88 -15.42 -8.08
CA THR A 373 -22.02 -16.36 -7.34
C THR A 373 -21.54 -15.75 -6.03
N GLU A 374 -21.15 -16.58 -5.04
CA GLU A 374 -20.61 -16.11 -3.74
C GLU A 374 -19.43 -15.14 -3.94
N ASP A 375 -18.56 -15.36 -4.92
CA ASP A 375 -17.41 -14.48 -5.22
C ASP A 375 -17.84 -13.08 -5.70
N GLU A 376 -18.97 -12.95 -6.40
CA GLU A 376 -19.53 -11.65 -6.81
C GLU A 376 -20.13 -10.89 -5.63
N THR A 377 -20.69 -11.61 -4.67
CA THR A 377 -21.20 -11.02 -3.43
C THR A 377 -20.06 -10.41 -2.61
N GLU A 378 -18.92 -11.07 -2.49
CA GLU A 378 -17.74 -10.55 -1.77
C GLU A 378 -17.16 -9.29 -2.44
N LEU A 379 -17.07 -9.28 -3.78
CA LEU A 379 -16.62 -8.11 -4.51
C LEU A 379 -17.58 -6.91 -4.32
N ASN A 380 -18.88 -7.15 -4.42
CA ASN A 380 -19.91 -6.13 -4.24
C ASN A 380 -19.91 -5.60 -2.80
N ASP A 381 -19.71 -6.45 -1.80
CA ASP A 381 -19.57 -6.08 -0.40
C ASP A 381 -18.31 -5.24 -0.15
N TRP A 382 -17.21 -5.59 -0.82
CA TRP A 382 -15.99 -4.79 -0.78
C TRP A 382 -16.17 -3.44 -1.46
N LEU A 383 -16.79 -3.37 -2.65
CA LEU A 383 -17.10 -2.12 -3.34
C LEU A 383 -18.02 -1.23 -2.49
N ARG A 384 -19.00 -1.83 -1.82
CA ARG A 384 -19.89 -1.10 -0.88
C ARG A 384 -19.09 -0.56 0.31
N THR A 385 -18.17 -1.33 0.88
CA THR A 385 -17.30 -0.87 1.96
C THR A 385 -16.41 0.28 1.52
N ILE A 386 -15.83 0.21 0.32
CA ILE A 386 -15.06 1.31 -0.27
C ILE A 386 -15.95 2.56 -0.42
N LYS A 387 -17.18 2.41 -0.93
CA LYS A 387 -18.12 3.52 -1.07
C LYS A 387 -18.45 4.15 0.29
N GLU A 388 -18.71 3.35 1.32
CA GLU A 388 -18.93 3.84 2.69
C GLU A 388 -17.73 4.65 3.23
N ILE A 389 -16.50 4.22 2.92
CA ILE A 389 -15.27 4.96 3.30
C ILE A 389 -15.16 6.26 2.51
N LEU A 390 -15.55 6.27 1.23
CA LEU A 390 -15.49 7.44 0.35
C LEU A 390 -16.51 8.52 0.69
N ASP A 391 -17.69 8.11 1.18
CA ASP A 391 -18.77 9.01 1.58
C ASP A 391 -18.51 9.68 2.94
N ASP A 392 -17.55 9.16 3.73
CA ASP A 392 -17.14 9.77 4.99
C ASP A 392 -16.08 10.87 4.73
N PRO A 393 -16.35 12.16 5.05
CA PRO A 393 -15.40 13.25 4.84
C PRO A 393 -14.18 13.08 5.78
N GLN A 394 -13.07 12.60 5.23
CA GLN A 394 -11.82 12.42 5.97
C GLN A 394 -11.01 13.72 6.00
N PRO A 395 -10.42 14.09 7.16
CA PRO A 395 -9.68 15.35 7.28
C PRO A 395 -8.29 15.32 6.64
N ASP A 396 -7.68 14.14 6.41
CA ASP A 396 -6.34 14.00 5.83
C ASP A 396 -6.30 12.94 4.72
N ALA A 397 -5.67 13.34 3.60
CA ALA A 397 -5.44 12.47 2.44
C ALA A 397 -4.58 11.23 2.77
N MET A 398 -3.69 11.33 3.78
CA MET A 398 -2.85 10.21 4.23
C MET A 398 -3.66 9.18 5.01
N ASP A 399 -4.53 9.62 5.91
CA ASP A 399 -5.40 8.73 6.69
C ASP A 399 -6.37 7.97 5.79
N PHE A 400 -6.87 8.63 4.73
CA PHE A 400 -7.71 8.02 3.71
C PHE A 400 -6.98 6.90 2.95
N LEU A 401 -5.75 7.16 2.47
CA LEU A 401 -4.94 6.16 1.77
C LEU A 401 -4.58 4.98 2.69
N ASP A 402 -4.27 5.23 3.97
CA ASP A 402 -3.99 4.19 4.95
C ASP A 402 -5.22 3.34 5.27
N ALA A 403 -6.40 3.94 5.37
CA ALA A 403 -7.65 3.22 5.59
C ALA A 403 -7.97 2.25 4.43
N ILE A 404 -7.79 2.71 3.20
CA ILE A 404 -7.99 1.86 2.02
C ILE A 404 -6.92 0.79 1.91
N LYS A 405 -5.66 1.11 2.18
CA LYS A 405 -4.57 0.14 2.18
C LYS A 405 -4.83 -1.00 3.17
N LEU A 406 -5.29 -0.71 4.38
CA LEU A 406 -5.66 -1.74 5.35
C LEU A 406 -6.70 -2.71 4.79
N ASN A 407 -7.64 -2.23 3.98
CA ASN A 407 -8.62 -3.08 3.30
C ASN A 407 -8.05 -3.89 2.11
N LEU A 408 -7.05 -3.34 1.39
CA LEU A 408 -6.48 -3.97 0.20
C LEU A 408 -5.44 -5.06 0.53
N PHE A 409 -4.70 -4.92 1.63
CA PHE A 409 -3.55 -5.80 1.97
C PHE A 409 -3.83 -6.82 3.07
N ALA A 410 -5.00 -6.80 3.69
CA ALA A 410 -5.27 -7.69 4.80
C ALA A 410 -5.24 -9.16 4.36
N THR A 411 -4.34 -9.95 4.95
CA THR A 411 -4.51 -11.40 5.02
C THR A 411 -5.74 -11.69 5.87
N GLU A 412 -6.57 -12.61 5.44
CA GLU A 412 -7.85 -12.91 6.11
C GLU A 412 -7.70 -13.97 7.18
N ILE A 413 -8.48 -13.84 8.23
CA ILE A 413 -8.70 -14.85 9.27
C ILE A 413 -10.19 -15.18 9.34
N PHE A 414 -10.50 -16.40 9.72
CA PHE A 414 -11.89 -16.87 9.89
C PHE A 414 -12.22 -16.94 11.36
N VAL A 415 -13.20 -16.13 11.78
CA VAL A 415 -13.63 -15.99 13.18
C VAL A 415 -15.07 -16.44 13.30
N PHE A 416 -15.42 -17.18 14.35
CA PHE A 416 -16.72 -17.74 14.55
C PHE A 416 -17.56 -16.91 15.53
N THR A 417 -18.83 -16.71 15.19
CA THR A 417 -19.82 -16.23 16.16
C THR A 417 -20.21 -17.36 17.15
N PRO A 418 -20.82 -17.06 18.29
CA PRO A 418 -21.31 -18.11 19.21
C PRO A 418 -22.33 -19.04 18.57
N LYS A 419 -22.98 -18.65 17.49
CA LYS A 419 -23.91 -19.47 16.72
C LYS A 419 -23.24 -20.36 15.67
N GLY A 420 -21.92 -20.27 15.54
CA GLY A 420 -21.14 -21.03 14.54
C GLY A 420 -21.08 -20.39 13.17
N GLU A 421 -21.59 -19.16 12.98
CA GLU A 421 -21.44 -18.44 11.71
C GLU A 421 -19.99 -17.99 11.54
N ILE A 422 -19.44 -18.20 10.35
CA ILE A 422 -18.07 -17.79 9.99
C ILE A 422 -18.11 -16.34 9.54
N LYS A 423 -17.16 -15.53 10.05
CA LYS A 423 -16.91 -14.17 9.61
C LYS A 423 -15.46 -14.05 9.15
N THR A 424 -15.28 -13.65 7.90
CA THR A 424 -13.98 -13.33 7.34
C THR A 424 -13.53 -11.95 7.84
N MET A 425 -12.38 -11.89 8.49
CA MET A 425 -11.83 -10.68 9.09
C MET A 425 -10.38 -10.45 8.64
N PRO A 426 -9.92 -9.20 8.55
CA PRO A 426 -8.50 -8.94 8.28
C PRO A 426 -7.61 -9.48 9.41
N SER A 427 -6.46 -10.07 9.07
CA SER A 427 -5.44 -10.46 10.05
C SER A 427 -4.96 -9.26 10.87
N GLY A 428 -4.83 -9.45 12.17
CA GLY A 428 -4.48 -8.38 13.11
C GLY A 428 -5.68 -7.56 13.59
N CYS A 429 -6.90 -7.88 13.16
CA CYS A 429 -8.11 -7.26 13.70
C CYS A 429 -8.29 -7.59 15.19
N THR A 430 -8.96 -6.68 15.89
CA THR A 430 -9.24 -6.80 17.33
C THR A 430 -10.66 -7.27 17.59
N ALA A 431 -10.94 -7.64 18.86
CA ALA A 431 -12.28 -7.95 19.30
C ALA A 431 -13.28 -6.79 19.05
N LEU A 432 -12.81 -5.54 19.13
CA LEU A 432 -13.62 -4.37 18.81
C LEU A 432 -13.91 -4.26 17.30
N ASP A 433 -12.91 -4.54 16.44
CA ASP A 433 -13.12 -4.60 14.99
C ASP A 433 -14.22 -5.61 14.64
N PHE A 434 -14.20 -6.79 15.28
CA PHE A 434 -15.21 -7.81 15.08
C PHE A 434 -16.60 -7.31 15.51
N ALA A 435 -16.72 -6.61 16.66
CA ALA A 435 -17.98 -6.03 17.10
C ALA A 435 -18.58 -5.06 16.07
N PHE A 436 -17.75 -4.15 15.51
CA PHE A 436 -18.15 -3.23 14.44
C PHE A 436 -18.45 -3.93 13.11
N SER A 437 -17.85 -5.08 12.84
CA SER A 437 -18.14 -5.86 11.63
C SER A 437 -19.55 -6.46 11.67
N ILE A 438 -20.05 -6.84 12.85
CA ILE A 438 -21.39 -7.40 13.04
C ILE A 438 -22.43 -6.26 12.92
N HIS A 439 -22.33 -5.27 13.81
CA HIS A 439 -23.27 -4.16 13.84
C HIS A 439 -22.68 -2.94 14.55
N THR A 440 -22.91 -1.73 14.00
CA THR A 440 -22.41 -0.48 14.60
C THR A 440 -22.83 -0.30 16.06
N PHE A 441 -24.06 -0.69 16.42
CA PHE A 441 -24.56 -0.64 17.79
C PHE A 441 -23.74 -1.54 18.74
N LEU A 442 -23.40 -2.77 18.31
CA LEU A 442 -22.60 -3.68 19.12
C LEU A 442 -21.18 -3.10 19.33
N GLY A 443 -20.59 -2.54 18.27
CA GLY A 443 -19.28 -1.91 18.34
C GLY A 443 -19.26 -0.69 19.27
N SER A 444 -20.24 0.21 19.15
CA SER A 444 -20.30 1.43 19.96
C SER A 444 -20.58 1.21 21.45
N HIS A 445 -21.24 0.10 21.81
CA HIS A 445 -21.59 -0.27 23.18
C HIS A 445 -20.74 -1.42 23.75
N CYS A 446 -19.67 -1.79 23.05
CA CYS A 446 -18.81 -2.91 23.44
C CYS A 446 -17.97 -2.57 24.69
N ILE A 447 -18.02 -3.43 25.72
CA ILE A 447 -17.21 -3.30 26.93
C ILE A 447 -16.12 -4.37 27.03
N GLY A 448 -16.21 -5.45 26.26
CA GLY A 448 -15.27 -6.56 26.23
C GLY A 448 -15.76 -7.66 25.32
N ALA A 449 -14.98 -8.71 25.19
CA ALA A 449 -15.35 -9.91 24.44
C ALA A 449 -14.90 -11.16 25.20
N LYS A 450 -15.55 -12.30 24.88
CA LYS A 450 -15.02 -13.63 25.25
C LYS A 450 -14.49 -14.27 23.96
N VAL A 451 -13.23 -14.63 23.97
CA VAL A 451 -12.59 -15.41 22.91
C VAL A 451 -12.34 -16.81 23.44
N ASN A 452 -12.88 -17.81 22.76
CA ASN A 452 -12.81 -19.21 23.19
C ASN A 452 -13.20 -19.36 24.67
N HIS A 453 -14.31 -18.71 25.05
CA HIS A 453 -14.88 -18.67 26.42
C HIS A 453 -14.05 -17.90 27.45
N LYS A 454 -12.93 -17.29 27.11
CA LYS A 454 -12.12 -16.47 28.01
C LYS A 454 -12.38 -14.99 27.78
N LEU A 455 -12.56 -14.23 28.86
CA LEU A 455 -12.74 -12.78 28.81
C LEU A 455 -11.45 -12.10 28.34
N VAL A 456 -11.55 -11.25 27.33
CA VAL A 456 -10.44 -10.50 26.75
C VAL A 456 -10.77 -9.02 26.59
N PRO A 457 -9.76 -8.12 26.59
CA PRO A 457 -9.97 -6.70 26.35
C PRO A 457 -10.36 -6.43 24.89
N LEU A 458 -10.89 -5.22 24.62
CA LEU A 458 -11.29 -4.77 23.27
C LEU A 458 -10.15 -4.79 22.26
N SER A 459 -8.91 -4.56 22.71
CA SER A 459 -7.69 -4.53 21.91
C SER A 459 -7.09 -5.92 21.61
N HIS A 460 -7.70 -6.99 22.11
CA HIS A 460 -7.22 -8.35 21.87
C HIS A 460 -7.26 -8.69 20.37
N LYS A 461 -6.13 -9.12 19.82
CA LYS A 461 -5.98 -9.51 18.41
C LYS A 461 -6.52 -10.91 18.20
N LEU A 462 -7.43 -11.06 17.24
CA LEU A 462 -8.07 -12.32 16.91
C LEU A 462 -7.20 -13.17 15.98
N GLN A 463 -7.37 -14.48 16.08
CA GLN A 463 -6.70 -15.48 15.25
C GLN A 463 -7.75 -16.33 14.51
N SER A 464 -7.30 -16.99 13.42
CA SER A 464 -8.19 -17.90 12.70
C SER A 464 -8.59 -19.07 13.58
N GLY A 465 -9.90 -19.37 13.61
CA GLY A 465 -10.47 -20.40 14.47
C GLY A 465 -11.07 -19.90 15.79
N ASP A 466 -10.85 -18.61 16.14
CA ASP A 466 -11.40 -18.05 17.37
C ASP A 466 -12.94 -17.94 17.32
N GLN A 467 -13.59 -18.38 18.41
CA GLN A 467 -15.01 -18.12 18.64
C GLN A 467 -15.15 -16.87 19.53
N VAL A 468 -15.86 -15.84 19.04
CA VAL A 468 -15.94 -14.53 19.68
C VAL A 468 -17.36 -14.16 20.07
N GLU A 469 -17.58 -13.95 21.39
CA GLU A 469 -18.82 -13.43 21.96
C GLU A 469 -18.61 -11.99 22.44
N ILE A 470 -19.39 -11.03 21.91
CA ILE A 470 -19.30 -9.61 22.26
C ILE A 470 -20.15 -9.30 23.49
N ILE A 471 -19.55 -8.56 24.43
CA ILE A 471 -20.22 -8.11 25.66
C ILE A 471 -20.48 -6.61 25.53
N THR A 472 -21.75 -6.21 25.71
CA THR A 472 -22.16 -4.81 25.55
C THR A 472 -22.79 -4.25 26.82
N SER A 473 -22.70 -2.91 26.98
CA SER A 473 -23.41 -2.15 28.02
C SER A 473 -24.01 -0.89 27.43
N LYS A 474 -25.25 -0.59 27.83
CA LYS A 474 -25.94 0.66 27.40
C LYS A 474 -25.24 1.94 27.90
N ALA A 475 -24.47 1.84 28.98
CA ALA A 475 -23.75 2.96 29.58
C ALA A 475 -22.39 3.22 28.88
N GLN A 476 -21.98 2.36 27.95
CA GLN A 476 -20.72 2.52 27.23
C GLN A 476 -20.87 3.52 26.09
N HIS A 477 -19.89 4.39 25.98
CA HIS A 477 -19.74 5.35 24.88
C HIS A 477 -18.41 5.12 24.17
N VAL A 478 -18.36 5.49 22.88
CA VAL A 478 -17.17 5.41 22.07
C VAL A 478 -16.07 6.34 22.62
N GLN A 479 -14.87 5.81 22.77
CA GLN A 479 -13.73 6.57 23.30
C GLN A 479 -12.74 6.92 22.20
N PRO A 480 -12.15 8.14 22.19
CA PRO A 480 -11.14 8.52 21.21
C PRO A 480 -9.94 7.56 21.16
N SER A 481 -9.56 6.98 22.30
CA SER A 481 -8.46 6.02 22.42
C SER A 481 -8.66 4.73 21.61
N TRP A 482 -9.91 4.38 21.24
CA TRP A 482 -10.22 3.18 20.49
C TRP A 482 -9.62 3.21 19.07
N ILE A 483 -9.43 4.39 18.48
CA ILE A 483 -8.81 4.57 17.17
C ILE A 483 -7.39 4.00 17.13
N ASN A 484 -6.69 4.00 18.27
CA ASN A 484 -5.27 3.62 18.36
C ASN A 484 -5.03 2.10 18.21
N PHE A 485 -6.01 1.26 18.50
CA PHE A 485 -5.84 -0.19 18.47
C PHE A 485 -6.75 -0.91 17.47
N VAL A 486 -7.81 -0.29 16.96
CA VAL A 486 -8.61 -0.89 15.88
C VAL A 486 -7.80 -0.89 14.58
N SER A 487 -7.91 -1.99 13.83
CA SER A 487 -7.13 -2.19 12.61
C SER A 487 -7.98 -2.08 11.34
N THR A 488 -9.32 -2.27 11.42
CA THR A 488 -10.17 -2.20 10.23
C THR A 488 -10.60 -0.77 9.88
N ALA A 489 -10.62 -0.45 8.58
CA ALA A 489 -11.09 0.84 8.11
C ALA A 489 -12.56 1.10 8.50
N LYS A 490 -13.41 0.05 8.45
CA LYS A 490 -14.82 0.13 8.85
C LYS A 490 -14.98 0.55 10.32
N ALA A 491 -14.22 -0.05 11.24
CA ALA A 491 -14.27 0.32 12.65
C ALA A 491 -13.76 1.74 12.85
N LYS A 492 -12.63 2.12 12.24
CA LYS A 492 -12.08 3.48 12.33
C LYS A 492 -13.07 4.53 11.85
N ALA A 493 -13.63 4.34 10.65
CA ALA A 493 -14.61 5.26 10.08
C ALA A 493 -15.86 5.43 10.97
N LYS A 494 -16.41 4.30 11.48
CA LYS A 494 -17.59 4.35 12.35
C LYS A 494 -17.29 5.01 13.70
N ILE A 495 -16.14 4.72 14.31
CA ILE A 495 -15.69 5.39 15.55
C ILE A 495 -15.56 6.90 15.32
N GLN A 496 -14.88 7.32 14.27
CA GLN A 496 -14.71 8.74 13.95
C GLN A 496 -16.04 9.43 13.67
N ALA A 497 -16.94 8.78 12.92
CA ALA A 497 -18.27 9.34 12.65
C ALA A 497 -19.10 9.54 13.93
N ILE A 498 -19.05 8.58 14.86
CA ILE A 498 -19.73 8.68 16.16
C ILE A 498 -19.12 9.83 16.98
N LEU A 499 -17.79 9.88 17.12
CA LEU A 499 -17.11 10.93 17.86
C LEU A 499 -17.40 12.34 17.32
N ARG A 500 -17.41 12.50 15.98
CA ARG A 500 -17.78 13.77 15.33
C ARG A 500 -19.23 14.16 15.61
N ARG A 501 -20.16 13.19 15.57
CA ARG A 501 -21.57 13.44 15.87
C ARG A 501 -21.72 13.89 17.32
N ASP A 502 -21.11 13.15 18.25
CA ASP A 502 -21.19 13.43 19.68
C ASP A 502 -20.53 14.78 20.00
N SER A 503 -19.39 15.12 19.36
CA SER A 503 -18.73 16.43 19.46
C SER A 503 -19.65 17.57 18.95
N ARG A 504 -20.33 17.41 17.80
CA ARG A 504 -21.28 18.42 17.28
C ARG A 504 -22.47 18.61 18.21
N GLU A 505 -22.98 17.53 18.80
CA GLU A 505 -24.07 17.61 19.75
C GLU A 505 -23.66 18.34 21.05
N LEU A 506 -22.48 18.05 21.59
CA LEU A 506 -21.90 18.77 22.72
C LEU A 506 -21.61 20.23 22.40
N GLN A 507 -21.11 20.52 21.20
CA GLN A 507 -20.89 21.89 20.74
C GLN A 507 -22.20 22.68 20.68
N LYS A 508 -23.27 22.07 20.16
CA LYS A 508 -24.60 22.70 20.10
C LYS A 508 -25.16 22.94 21.51
N GLN A 509 -25.03 21.97 22.43
CA GLN A 509 -25.39 22.15 23.82
C GLN A 509 -24.59 23.27 24.49
N GLY A 510 -23.28 23.37 24.20
CA GLY A 510 -22.43 24.45 24.67
C GLY A 510 -22.85 25.80 24.15
N GLU A 511 -23.23 25.91 22.88
CA GLU A 511 -23.76 27.14 22.28
C GLU A 511 -25.10 27.57 22.93
N GLU A 512 -25.98 26.62 23.19
CA GLU A 512 -27.25 26.87 23.92
C GLU A 512 -27.00 27.35 25.35
N LEU A 513 -26.13 26.69 26.10
CA LEU A 513 -25.75 27.09 27.46
C LEU A 513 -25.08 28.46 27.49
N PHE A 514 -24.23 28.77 26.53
CA PHE A 514 -23.63 30.07 26.37
C PHE A 514 -24.68 31.16 26.07
N GLY A 515 -25.63 30.86 25.18
CA GLY A 515 -26.76 31.77 24.90
C GLY A 515 -27.62 32.05 26.13
N GLU A 516 -27.90 31.07 26.99
CA GLU A 516 -28.60 31.24 28.26
C GLU A 516 -27.78 32.08 29.24
N PHE A 517 -26.49 31.86 29.34
CA PHE A 517 -25.57 32.65 30.18
C PHE A 517 -25.56 34.13 29.78
N LEU A 518 -25.49 34.42 28.46
CA LEU A 518 -25.52 35.81 27.97
C LEU A 518 -26.86 36.51 28.24
N LYS A 519 -27.98 35.78 28.03
CA LYS A 519 -29.33 36.30 28.35
C LYS A 519 -29.48 36.64 29.81
N LYS A 520 -29.01 35.76 30.69
CA LYS A 520 -29.04 35.99 32.16
C LYS A 520 -28.27 37.23 32.58
N ASN A 521 -27.21 37.57 31.85
CA ASN A 521 -26.34 38.72 32.16
C ASN A 521 -26.64 39.96 31.28
N ASN A 522 -27.75 39.97 30.53
CA ASN A 522 -28.17 41.06 29.63
C ASN A 522 -27.13 41.45 28.56
N ILE A 523 -26.40 40.49 28.02
CA ILE A 523 -25.41 40.67 26.93
C ILE A 523 -26.05 40.20 25.62
N SER A 524 -26.09 41.10 24.61
CA SER A 524 -26.84 40.85 23.38
C SER A 524 -25.98 40.39 22.19
N ASP A 525 -24.67 40.63 22.18
CA ASP A 525 -23.77 40.33 21.06
C ASP A 525 -23.04 39.00 21.29
N MET A 526 -23.71 37.90 20.94
CA MET A 526 -23.17 36.56 21.13
C MET A 526 -21.87 36.28 20.34
N PRO A 527 -21.69 36.70 19.07
CA PRO A 527 -20.45 36.49 18.37
C PRO A 527 -19.23 37.18 18.95
N LYS A 528 -19.39 38.45 19.40
CA LYS A 528 -18.30 39.21 20.07
C LYS A 528 -17.97 38.64 21.44
N ALA A 529 -18.98 38.28 22.21
CA ALA A 529 -18.80 37.66 23.50
C ALA A 529 -18.06 36.32 23.40
N ALA A 530 -18.36 35.55 22.40
CA ALA A 530 -17.65 34.29 22.12
C ALA A 530 -16.17 34.53 21.77
N ASP A 531 -15.85 35.54 20.95
CA ASP A 531 -14.47 35.85 20.59
C ASP A 531 -13.65 36.29 21.80
N VAL A 532 -14.22 37.19 22.64
CA VAL A 532 -13.57 37.69 23.85
C VAL A 532 -13.27 36.55 24.82
N LEU A 533 -14.23 35.64 25.06
CA LEU A 533 -14.02 34.55 25.99
C LEU A 533 -13.17 33.41 25.39
N THR A 534 -13.16 33.21 24.08
CA THR A 534 -12.24 32.31 23.41
C THR A 534 -10.80 32.76 23.63
N GLU A 535 -10.50 34.07 23.51
CA GLU A 535 -9.19 34.64 23.81
C GLU A 535 -8.87 34.59 25.31
N PHE A 536 -9.85 34.87 26.16
CA PHE A 536 -9.68 34.84 27.63
C PHE A 536 -9.30 33.45 28.16
N HIS A 537 -9.92 32.40 27.62
CA HIS A 537 -9.65 31.00 27.98
C HIS A 537 -8.51 30.36 27.21
N ASP A 538 -7.79 31.09 26.33
CA ASP A 538 -6.68 30.60 25.48
C ASP A 538 -7.06 29.42 24.59
N ILE A 539 -8.23 29.50 23.95
CA ILE A 539 -8.78 28.49 23.03
C ILE A 539 -8.58 28.96 21.60
N ARG A 540 -8.41 28.02 20.65
CA ARG A 540 -8.06 28.33 19.26
C ARG A 540 -9.20 28.96 18.45
N ASN A 541 -10.43 28.51 18.67
CA ASN A 541 -11.58 28.96 17.91
C ASN A 541 -12.89 28.82 18.70
N ARG A 542 -13.97 29.41 18.18
CA ARG A 542 -15.29 29.39 18.81
C ARG A 542 -15.87 27.97 18.92
N GLU A 543 -15.57 27.09 17.97
CA GLU A 543 -16.09 25.73 17.94
C GLU A 543 -15.53 24.92 19.13
N GLU A 544 -14.23 25.01 19.37
CA GLU A 544 -13.58 24.41 20.53
C GLU A 544 -14.08 25.04 21.84
N PHE A 545 -14.39 26.33 21.85
CA PHE A 545 -14.94 27.01 23.04
C PHE A 545 -16.34 26.48 23.39
N PHE A 546 -17.23 26.36 22.40
CA PHE A 546 -18.56 25.81 22.67
C PHE A 546 -18.50 24.33 23.04
N LEU A 547 -17.59 23.56 22.44
CA LEU A 547 -17.34 22.17 22.83
C LEU A 547 -16.92 22.10 24.31
N ALA A 548 -15.97 22.92 24.74
CA ALA A 548 -15.48 22.95 26.11
C ALA A 548 -16.56 23.32 27.15
N ILE A 549 -17.52 24.18 26.74
CA ILE A 549 -18.69 24.51 27.59
C ILE A 549 -19.64 23.31 27.65
N GLY A 550 -19.91 22.63 26.49
CA GLY A 550 -20.76 21.45 26.43
C GLY A 550 -20.22 20.27 27.23
N GLU A 551 -18.91 20.06 27.19
CA GLU A 551 -18.17 19.07 27.99
C GLU A 551 -18.05 19.47 29.49
N LYS A 552 -18.47 20.68 29.85
CA LYS A 552 -18.33 21.26 31.20
C LYS A 552 -16.87 21.37 31.67
N THR A 553 -15.92 21.39 30.73
CA THR A 553 -14.52 21.68 31.04
C THR A 553 -14.31 23.17 31.29
N ILE A 554 -15.15 24.02 30.70
CA ILE A 554 -15.32 25.42 31.07
C ILE A 554 -16.66 25.63 31.74
N LEU A 555 -16.64 26.16 32.94
CA LEU A 555 -17.84 26.57 33.69
C LEU A 555 -17.91 28.10 33.65
N LEU A 556 -18.91 28.65 32.95
CA LEU A 556 -19.14 30.08 32.84
C LEU A 556 -19.56 30.67 34.20
N GLY A 557 -18.92 31.75 34.61
CA GLY A 557 -19.13 32.35 35.90
C GLY A 557 -18.93 33.90 35.93
N ASP A 558 -18.88 34.47 37.13
CA ASP A 558 -18.76 35.94 37.34
C ASP A 558 -17.50 36.53 36.68
N LYS A 559 -16.40 35.77 36.60
CA LYS A 559 -15.14 36.24 35.98
C LYS A 559 -15.33 36.46 34.46
N ASP A 560 -16.12 35.63 33.81
CA ASP A 560 -16.43 35.73 32.38
C ASP A 560 -17.31 36.97 32.13
N VAL A 561 -18.23 37.26 33.04
CA VAL A 561 -19.06 38.46 32.96
C VAL A 561 -18.20 39.71 33.14
N ASP A 562 -17.26 39.74 34.11
CA ASP A 562 -16.38 40.88 34.35
C ASP A 562 -15.44 41.14 33.14
N GLU A 563 -14.97 40.09 32.46
CA GLU A 563 -14.18 40.22 31.24
C GLU A 563 -15.01 40.79 30.10
N LEU A 564 -16.25 40.27 29.88
CA LEU A 564 -17.17 40.77 28.86
C LEU A 564 -17.62 42.22 29.09
N LEU A 565 -17.71 42.66 30.33
CA LEU A 565 -18.07 44.04 30.71
C LEU A 565 -16.87 44.97 30.74
N GLY A 566 -15.66 44.50 30.45
CA GLY A 566 -14.43 45.29 30.44
C GLY A 566 -13.96 45.81 31.81
N LYS A 567 -14.47 45.20 32.89
CA LYS A 567 -14.13 45.63 34.27
C LYS A 567 -12.69 45.26 34.69
N ASN A 568 -12.07 44.31 33.99
CA ASN A 568 -10.71 43.81 34.23
C ASN A 568 -9.60 44.56 33.44
N SER A 569 -9.95 45.60 32.67
CA SER A 569 -8.97 46.25 31.78
C SER A 569 -8.03 47.25 32.45
N SER A 570 -8.19 47.51 33.78
CA SER A 570 -7.40 48.53 34.46
C SER A 570 -6.14 48.03 35.20
N ASP A 571 -5.96 46.72 35.41
CA ASP A 571 -4.87 46.24 36.30
C ASP A 571 -3.77 45.39 35.64
N LYS A 572 -3.91 44.96 34.40
CA LYS A 572 -2.90 44.04 33.77
C LYS A 572 -1.73 44.76 33.06
N ARG A 573 -1.73 46.11 32.91
CA ARG A 573 -0.60 46.83 32.28
C ARG A 573 0.51 47.27 33.28
N GLY A 574 0.29 47.16 34.57
CA GLY A 574 1.21 47.67 35.61
C GLY A 574 2.20 46.64 36.20
N TRP A 575 1.85 45.37 36.27
CA TRP A 575 2.60 44.40 37.08
C TRP A 575 3.64 43.58 36.32
N ARG A 576 3.59 43.52 35.01
CA ARG A 576 4.61 42.81 34.18
C ARG A 576 5.97 43.52 34.11
N LYS A 577 6.09 44.72 34.66
CA LYS A 577 7.35 45.49 34.68
C LYS A 577 8.24 45.28 35.90
N TYR A 578 7.77 44.58 36.94
CA TYR A 578 8.48 44.55 38.22
C TYR A 578 8.78 43.17 38.84
N VAL A 579 8.69 42.07 38.09
CA VAL A 579 9.15 40.74 38.59
C VAL A 579 10.11 40.09 37.58
N PRO A 580 11.44 40.30 37.73
CA PRO A 580 12.41 39.70 36.81
C PRO A 580 12.79 38.23 37.13
N PHE A 581 12.08 37.49 37.98
CA PHE A 581 12.65 36.26 38.55
C PHE A 581 11.75 35.01 38.60
N LEU A 582 10.81 34.84 37.69
CA LEU A 582 10.02 33.59 37.64
C LEU A 582 9.77 33.09 36.21
N ASP A 583 10.80 33.11 35.36
CA ASP A 583 10.76 32.48 34.05
C ASP A 583 12.03 31.68 33.80
N ARG A 584 12.28 30.70 34.69
CA ARG A 584 13.31 29.67 34.49
C ARG A 584 12.64 28.32 34.47
N ASN A 585 11.94 28.00 33.40
CA ASN A 585 11.75 26.64 32.88
C ASN A 585 10.79 26.62 31.67
N LYS A 586 10.87 27.58 30.75
CA LYS A 586 10.59 27.32 29.36
C LYS A 586 11.95 27.31 28.67
N GLN A 587 12.41 26.09 28.35
CA GLN A 587 13.50 25.92 27.42
C GLN A 587 13.19 26.79 26.20
N LYS A 588 13.95 27.87 26.03
CA LYS A 588 14.13 28.53 24.76
C LYS A 588 14.60 27.42 23.79
N LYS A 589 13.69 26.83 23.06
CA LYS A 589 14.03 26.31 21.74
C LYS A 589 14.47 27.54 20.95
N THR A 590 15.75 27.64 20.82
CA THR A 590 16.46 28.74 20.23
C THR A 590 15.90 29.02 18.83
N ALA A 591 15.45 30.27 18.64
CA ALA A 591 15.10 30.81 17.32
C ALA A 591 16.28 30.84 16.35
N GLU A 592 17.47 30.43 16.79
CA GLU A 592 18.69 30.35 15.96
C GLU A 592 18.76 29.13 15.04
N ASP A 593 18.03 28.04 15.36
CA ASP A 593 18.06 26.83 14.50
C ASP A 593 17.08 26.89 13.30
N GLN A 594 16.12 27.81 13.29
CA GLN A 594 15.16 27.93 12.18
C GLN A 594 15.65 28.87 11.07
N SER A 595 16.65 29.71 11.30
CA SER A 595 17.18 30.67 10.31
C SER A 595 18.17 30.07 9.30
N GLN A 596 18.56 28.78 9.45
CA GLN A 596 19.53 28.12 8.59
C GLN A 596 18.92 27.12 7.58
N LEU A 597 17.62 26.83 7.67
CA LEU A 597 16.98 25.87 6.79
C LEU A 597 16.74 26.45 5.40
N PHE A 598 17.09 25.67 4.38
CA PHE A 598 16.87 26.05 2.98
C PHE A 598 15.38 26.05 2.66
N VAL A 599 14.86 27.22 2.28
CA VAL A 599 13.49 27.39 1.81
C VAL A 599 13.49 27.38 0.29
N VAL A 600 12.77 26.41 -0.30
CA VAL A 600 12.69 26.21 -1.75
C VAL A 600 12.02 27.42 -2.41
N PRO A 601 12.69 28.16 -3.31
CA PRO A 601 12.08 29.28 -4.03
C PRO A 601 11.06 28.79 -5.06
N GLU A 602 10.06 29.61 -5.42
CA GLU A 602 9.00 29.27 -6.39
C GLU A 602 9.53 28.79 -7.75
N LYS A 603 10.70 29.28 -8.20
CA LYS A 603 11.34 28.90 -9.47
C LYS A 603 12.40 27.80 -9.32
N PHE A 604 12.33 26.98 -8.28
CA PHE A 604 13.29 25.91 -8.04
C PHE A 604 13.20 24.81 -9.11
N ASN A 605 14.36 24.43 -9.69
CA ASN A 605 14.40 23.38 -10.70
C ASN A 605 14.36 21.99 -10.07
N ARG A 606 13.16 21.44 -9.92
CA ARG A 606 12.90 20.12 -9.31
C ARG A 606 13.42 18.93 -10.11
N LYS A 607 13.90 19.13 -11.33
CA LYS A 607 14.42 18.04 -12.19
C LYS A 607 15.90 17.75 -11.95
N LYS A 608 16.63 18.64 -11.26
CA LYS A 608 18.03 18.42 -10.91
C LYS A 608 18.13 17.80 -9.54
N PRO A 609 19.01 16.80 -9.34
CA PRO A 609 19.25 16.22 -8.01
C PRO A 609 19.85 17.31 -7.09
N ILE A 610 19.48 17.25 -5.82
CA ILE A 610 20.13 18.04 -4.76
C ILE A 610 21.34 17.27 -4.24
N PHE A 611 22.45 17.96 -4.07
CA PHE A 611 23.66 17.39 -3.47
C PHE A 611 23.78 17.83 -2.02
N ILE A 612 23.88 16.86 -1.12
CA ILE A 612 24.05 17.07 0.33
C ILE A 612 25.55 17.06 0.59
N THR A 613 26.11 18.21 0.93
CA THR A 613 27.54 18.42 1.19
C THR A 613 27.79 18.75 2.65
N ASP A 614 29.05 18.65 3.11
CA ASP A 614 29.46 19.06 4.47
C ASP A 614 29.04 20.49 4.83
N ASP A 615 28.98 21.40 3.84
CA ASP A 615 28.67 22.82 4.04
C ASP A 615 27.17 23.10 4.13
N ASN A 616 26.33 22.33 3.41
CA ASN A 616 24.89 22.58 3.31
C ASN A 616 24.02 21.62 4.14
N ILE A 617 24.59 20.63 4.79
CA ILE A 617 23.86 19.60 5.54
C ILE A 617 22.89 20.20 6.58
N LYS A 618 23.27 21.28 7.27
CA LYS A 618 22.44 21.96 8.26
C LYS A 618 21.22 22.66 7.66
N GLN A 619 21.17 22.81 6.35
CA GLN A 619 20.05 23.41 5.62
C GLN A 619 18.90 22.45 5.40
N TYR A 620 19.10 21.12 5.61
CA TYR A 620 18.12 20.08 5.41
C TYR A 620 17.66 19.48 6.72
N LYS A 621 16.43 18.99 6.76
CA LYS A 621 15.86 18.27 7.91
C LYS A 621 16.04 16.77 7.73
N PHE A 622 16.83 16.13 8.55
CA PHE A 622 16.94 14.67 8.58
C PHE A 622 15.86 14.08 9.48
N LYS A 623 15.10 13.13 8.93
CA LYS A 623 13.95 12.56 9.65
C LYS A 623 14.35 11.41 10.56
N HIS A 624 13.82 11.43 11.79
CA HIS A 624 14.05 10.40 12.81
C HIS A 624 13.36 9.06 12.50
N CYS A 625 12.41 9.01 11.52
CA CYS A 625 11.74 7.76 11.17
C CYS A 625 12.65 6.76 10.43
N CYS A 626 13.78 7.22 9.88
CA CYS A 626 14.70 6.36 9.13
C CYS A 626 16.18 6.70 9.29
N HIS A 627 16.53 7.76 10.03
CA HIS A 627 17.91 8.18 10.32
C HIS A 627 18.86 8.05 9.11
N PRO A 628 18.67 8.84 8.03
CA PRO A 628 19.50 8.71 6.84
C PRO A 628 20.94 9.18 7.13
N ILE A 629 21.90 8.38 6.67
CA ILE A 629 23.34 8.64 6.82
C ILE A 629 24.02 8.69 5.44
N PRO A 630 25.20 9.31 5.30
CA PRO A 630 25.93 9.34 4.03
C PRO A 630 26.14 7.93 3.46
N GLY A 631 25.92 7.78 2.14
CA GLY A 631 25.95 6.51 1.45
C GLY A 631 24.63 5.72 1.44
N ASP A 632 23.63 6.14 2.22
CA ASP A 632 22.27 5.62 2.06
C ASP A 632 21.64 6.18 0.75
N ASP A 633 20.78 5.39 0.12
CA ASP A 633 19.95 5.88 -0.98
C ASP A 633 18.82 6.75 -0.40
N VAL A 634 18.85 8.06 -0.73
CA VAL A 634 17.99 9.07 -0.11
C VAL A 634 17.14 9.82 -1.13
N LEU A 635 16.07 10.42 -0.64
CA LEU A 635 15.24 11.38 -1.36
C LEU A 635 14.95 12.60 -0.50
N GLY A 636 14.71 13.72 -1.16
CA GLY A 636 14.23 14.95 -0.54
C GLY A 636 12.71 15.07 -0.68
N PHE A 637 12.05 15.56 0.36
CA PHE A 637 10.63 15.90 0.34
C PHE A 637 10.45 17.37 0.73
N ILE A 638 9.69 18.14 -0.08
CA ILE A 638 9.36 19.53 0.21
C ILE A 638 8.15 19.56 1.14
N ASP A 639 8.35 19.97 2.39
CA ASP A 639 7.28 20.08 3.39
C ASP A 639 6.29 21.23 3.11
N GLY A 640 5.25 21.37 3.93
CA GLY A 640 4.26 22.47 3.82
C GLY A 640 4.83 23.87 4.08
N LYS A 641 6.05 23.97 4.65
CA LYS A 641 6.78 25.21 4.88
C LYS A 641 7.86 25.48 3.82
N HIS A 642 7.81 24.76 2.71
CA HIS A 642 8.80 24.80 1.62
C HIS A 642 10.23 24.45 2.06
N GLN A 643 10.40 23.64 3.11
CA GLN A 643 11.69 23.14 3.57
C GLN A 643 11.91 21.72 3.05
N ILE A 644 13.18 21.31 2.91
CA ILE A 644 13.51 19.97 2.38
C ILE A 644 13.78 19.01 3.54
N GLU A 645 13.00 17.93 3.59
CA GLU A 645 13.15 16.81 4.51
C GLU A 645 13.83 15.64 3.80
N ILE A 646 14.88 15.09 4.40
CA ILE A 646 15.63 13.96 3.84
C ILE A 646 15.18 12.67 4.49
N HIS A 647 14.84 11.69 3.65
CA HIS A 647 14.47 10.33 4.05
C HIS A 647 15.33 9.31 3.30
N LYS A 648 15.52 8.12 3.88
CA LYS A 648 15.95 6.95 3.10
C LYS A 648 14.87 6.61 2.09
N ARG A 649 15.25 6.20 0.89
CA ARG A 649 14.31 5.84 -0.17
C ARG A 649 13.42 4.65 0.20
N ALA A 650 13.96 3.70 0.96
CA ALA A 650 13.26 2.53 1.52
C ALA A 650 12.34 2.84 2.73
N CYS A 651 12.33 4.06 3.23
CA CYS A 651 11.54 4.42 4.40
C CYS A 651 10.03 4.26 4.13
N PRO A 652 9.26 3.58 5.00
CA PRO A 652 7.80 3.47 4.85
C PRO A 652 7.08 4.82 4.76
N VAL A 653 7.57 5.83 5.51
CA VAL A 653 7.03 7.20 5.45
C VAL A 653 7.35 7.83 4.09
N ALA A 654 8.58 7.65 3.57
CA ALA A 654 8.95 8.14 2.24
C ALA A 654 8.10 7.51 1.13
N THR A 655 7.78 6.22 1.24
CA THR A 655 6.90 5.52 0.29
C THR A 655 5.49 6.12 0.29
N LYS A 656 4.94 6.43 1.47
CA LYS A 656 3.67 7.13 1.59
C LYS A 656 3.72 8.54 0.99
N LEU A 657 4.77 9.30 1.29
CA LEU A 657 4.97 10.66 0.76
C LEU A 657 5.09 10.65 -0.77
N LYS A 658 5.76 9.65 -1.36
CA LYS A 658 5.81 9.45 -2.82
C LYS A 658 4.41 9.24 -3.40
N ALA A 659 3.62 8.37 -2.80
CA ALA A 659 2.28 8.05 -3.27
C ALA A 659 1.30 9.23 -3.14
N SER A 660 1.45 10.05 -2.09
CA SER A 660 0.52 11.16 -1.79
C SER A 660 0.95 12.51 -2.38
N TYR A 661 2.25 12.78 -2.38
CA TYR A 661 2.83 14.09 -2.72
C TYR A 661 4.02 13.98 -3.68
N GLY A 662 3.96 13.08 -4.66
CA GLY A 662 5.07 12.80 -5.58
C GLY A 662 5.60 14.01 -6.34
N ASN A 663 4.81 15.07 -6.54
CA ASN A 663 5.23 16.34 -7.11
C ASN A 663 6.15 17.17 -6.18
N ARG A 664 6.26 16.81 -4.89
CA ARG A 664 7.13 17.42 -3.87
C ARG A 664 8.38 16.59 -3.59
N ILE A 665 8.57 15.48 -4.30
CA ILE A 665 9.75 14.63 -4.16
C ILE A 665 10.88 15.18 -5.03
N LEU A 666 12.08 15.18 -4.48
CA LEU A 666 13.33 15.56 -5.13
C LEU A 666 14.30 14.38 -5.10
N ASP A 667 15.06 14.22 -6.16
CA ASP A 667 16.21 13.32 -6.11
C ASP A 667 17.31 13.95 -5.25
N ALA A 668 17.87 13.18 -4.32
CA ALA A 668 18.90 13.64 -3.40
C ALA A 668 20.10 12.69 -3.44
N LYS A 669 21.32 13.25 -3.40
CA LYS A 669 22.56 12.49 -3.42
C LYS A 669 23.54 13.05 -2.39
N TRP A 670 24.27 12.16 -1.75
CA TRP A 670 25.36 12.54 -0.86
C TRP A 670 26.62 12.91 -1.64
N ASP A 671 27.26 14.00 -1.21
CA ASP A 671 28.57 14.45 -1.68
C ASP A 671 29.34 14.96 -0.45
N MET A 672 29.79 14.03 0.40
CA MET A 672 30.39 14.31 1.70
C MET A 672 31.75 13.64 1.88
N HIS A 673 32.63 14.23 2.69
CA HIS A 673 34.01 13.85 2.86
C HIS A 673 34.35 13.33 4.28
N LYS A 674 33.46 12.54 4.91
CA LYS A 674 33.68 11.88 6.23
C LYS A 674 34.06 12.84 7.38
N LYS A 675 33.56 14.08 7.37
CA LYS A 675 33.88 15.09 8.41
C LYS A 675 32.88 15.07 9.58
N LEU A 676 31.69 14.53 9.38
CA LEU A 676 30.60 14.53 10.35
C LEU A 676 30.26 13.11 10.82
N PHE A 677 29.63 13.02 11.98
CA PHE A 677 29.16 11.76 12.55
C PHE A 677 27.65 11.70 12.52
N PHE A 678 27.11 10.52 12.28
CA PHE A 678 25.69 10.21 12.18
C PHE A 678 25.35 9.03 13.07
N ASP A 679 24.13 9.03 13.62
CA ASP A 679 23.66 7.94 14.46
C ASP A 679 23.16 6.79 13.60
N ALA A 680 23.63 5.56 13.87
CA ALA A 680 23.19 4.33 13.25
C ALA A 680 22.87 3.28 14.32
N THR A 681 21.83 2.47 14.09
CA THR A 681 21.44 1.40 15.00
C THR A 681 21.61 0.05 14.35
N ILE A 682 22.31 -0.87 15.04
CA ILE A 682 22.54 -2.26 14.62
C ILE A 682 21.84 -3.18 15.59
N ARG A 683 21.15 -4.20 15.09
CA ARG A 683 20.62 -5.32 15.88
C ARG A 683 21.49 -6.54 15.72
N MET A 684 21.70 -7.26 16.80
CA MET A 684 22.47 -8.50 16.83
C MET A 684 21.69 -9.59 17.54
N GLN A 685 21.80 -10.82 17.04
CA GLN A 685 21.24 -12.01 17.68
C GLN A 685 22.25 -13.16 17.64
N GLY A 686 22.26 -13.99 18.66
CA GLY A 686 23.19 -15.14 18.74
C GLY A 686 23.03 -15.93 20.03
N ILE A 687 23.93 -16.88 20.23
CA ILE A 687 23.96 -17.70 21.45
C ILE A 687 24.70 -16.92 22.54
N ASP A 688 24.08 -16.78 23.71
CA ASP A 688 24.69 -16.08 24.84
C ASP A 688 25.81 -16.89 25.46
N ARG A 689 26.93 -16.23 25.75
CA ARG A 689 28.07 -16.80 26.45
C ARG A 689 28.83 -15.76 27.26
N VAL A 690 29.57 -16.23 28.23
CA VAL A 690 30.50 -15.38 29.02
C VAL A 690 31.53 -14.72 28.09
N GLY A 691 31.65 -13.39 28.18
CA GLY A 691 32.59 -12.61 27.38
C GLY A 691 32.02 -12.03 26.08
N MET A 692 30.79 -12.35 25.70
CA MET A 692 30.16 -11.82 24.46
C MET A 692 30.17 -10.28 24.39
N LEU A 693 29.79 -9.62 25.47
CA LEU A 693 29.83 -8.16 25.59
C LEU A 693 31.23 -7.55 25.41
N LEU A 694 32.25 -8.27 25.93
CA LEU A 694 33.64 -7.85 25.81
C LEU A 694 34.09 -7.94 24.34
N ASP A 695 33.79 -9.04 23.66
CA ASP A 695 34.15 -9.24 22.26
C ASP A 695 33.50 -8.18 21.36
N ILE A 696 32.21 -7.90 21.56
CA ILE A 696 31.48 -6.87 20.83
C ILE A 696 32.12 -5.50 21.06
N SER A 697 32.35 -5.12 22.31
CA SER A 697 32.92 -3.82 22.65
C SER A 697 34.35 -3.66 22.16
N GLN A 698 35.17 -4.74 22.21
CA GLN A 698 36.53 -4.75 21.73
C GLN A 698 36.60 -4.54 20.22
N ILE A 699 35.75 -5.18 19.45
CA ILE A 699 35.68 -4.98 17.99
C ILE A 699 35.27 -3.56 17.66
N ILE A 700 34.17 -3.07 18.21
CA ILE A 700 33.62 -1.76 17.85
C ILE A 700 34.54 -0.63 18.32
N SER A 701 34.89 -0.62 19.61
CA SER A 701 35.58 0.53 20.19
C SER A 701 37.12 0.43 20.01
N SER A 702 37.72 -0.75 20.14
CA SER A 702 39.20 -0.89 20.10
C SER A 702 39.74 -1.13 18.70
N GLN A 703 39.08 -1.99 17.88
CA GLN A 703 39.58 -2.32 16.56
C GLN A 703 39.11 -1.33 15.49
N MET A 704 37.83 -0.88 15.57
CA MET A 704 37.26 -0.02 14.58
C MET A 704 37.21 1.46 14.98
N ASN A 705 37.58 1.77 16.21
CA ASN A 705 37.59 3.14 16.78
C ASN A 705 36.26 3.87 16.64
N VAL A 706 35.14 3.13 16.80
CA VAL A 706 33.79 3.66 16.73
C VAL A 706 33.22 3.82 18.12
N ASN A 707 32.58 4.96 18.39
CA ASN A 707 31.97 5.23 19.68
C ASN A 707 30.58 4.59 19.79
N ILE A 708 30.40 3.78 20.84
CA ILE A 708 29.08 3.20 21.20
C ILE A 708 28.33 4.23 22.03
N HIS A 709 27.19 4.67 21.53
CA HIS A 709 26.32 5.62 22.22
C HIS A 709 25.40 4.91 23.23
N LYS A 710 24.86 3.76 22.81
CA LYS A 710 24.00 2.94 23.66
C LYS A 710 24.12 1.48 23.26
N LEU A 711 24.14 0.60 24.25
CA LEU A 711 24.15 -0.84 24.06
C LEU A 711 23.07 -1.46 24.94
N THR A 712 22.16 -2.20 24.35
CA THR A 712 21.11 -2.93 25.06
C THR A 712 21.19 -4.38 24.63
N ILE A 713 21.41 -5.30 25.58
CA ILE A 713 21.41 -6.74 25.34
C ILE A 713 20.46 -7.38 26.34
N ALA A 714 19.54 -8.19 25.84
CA ALA A 714 18.70 -9.06 26.65
C ALA A 714 19.03 -10.51 26.29
N SER A 715 19.18 -11.36 27.31
CA SER A 715 19.42 -12.78 27.14
C SER A 715 18.28 -13.57 27.75
N GLU A 716 17.71 -14.50 26.96
CA GLU A 716 16.61 -15.36 27.38
C GLU A 716 16.88 -16.78 26.84
N GLU A 717 16.85 -17.78 27.74
CA GLU A 717 17.05 -19.20 27.41
C GLU A 717 18.34 -19.51 26.61
N GLY A 718 19.42 -18.75 26.86
CA GLY A 718 20.71 -18.95 26.19
C GLY A 718 20.87 -18.30 24.83
N VAL A 719 19.88 -17.51 24.40
CA VAL A 719 19.95 -16.68 23.17
C VAL A 719 19.94 -15.20 23.58
N PHE A 720 20.81 -14.40 22.98
CA PHE A 720 20.79 -12.95 23.18
C PHE A 720 20.17 -12.23 21.99
N ASP A 721 19.44 -11.16 22.27
CA ASP A 721 19.00 -10.15 21.33
C ASP A 721 19.49 -8.78 21.82
N GLY A 722 20.23 -8.07 20.99
CA GLY A 722 20.83 -6.81 21.37
C GLY A 722 20.72 -5.74 20.30
N THR A 723 20.67 -4.48 20.75
CA THR A 723 20.72 -3.30 19.87
C THR A 723 21.89 -2.41 20.29
N ILE A 724 22.60 -1.88 19.30
CA ILE A 724 23.78 -1.02 19.47
C ILE A 724 23.54 0.27 18.69
N GLU A 725 23.51 1.40 19.37
CA GLU A 725 23.51 2.72 18.77
C GLU A 725 24.94 3.24 18.65
N LEU A 726 25.37 3.55 17.42
CA LEU A 726 26.73 3.89 17.05
C LEU A 726 26.81 5.25 16.40
N ARG A 727 27.96 5.91 16.52
CA ARG A 727 28.28 7.11 15.73
C ARG A 727 29.27 6.76 14.62
N VAL A 728 28.79 6.86 13.38
CA VAL A 728 29.52 6.48 12.16
C VAL A 728 29.59 7.66 11.18
N HIS A 729 30.50 7.62 10.22
CA HIS A 729 30.59 8.65 9.19
C HIS A 729 29.67 8.36 8.01
N ASP A 730 29.55 7.09 7.62
CA ASP A 730 28.79 6.68 6.45
C ASP A 730 28.30 5.22 6.54
N ARG A 731 27.60 4.79 5.50
CA ARG A 731 27.08 3.42 5.36
C ARG A 731 28.20 2.36 5.22
N GLU A 732 29.36 2.75 4.72
CA GLU A 732 30.51 1.84 4.60
C GLU A 732 31.06 1.45 5.98
N ASP A 733 31.14 2.41 6.89
CA ASP A 733 31.51 2.14 8.29
C ASP A 733 30.54 1.13 8.92
N VAL A 734 29.22 1.30 8.70
CA VAL A 734 28.20 0.36 9.22
C VAL A 734 28.37 -1.03 8.61
N ARG A 735 28.59 -1.14 7.30
CA ARG A 735 28.84 -2.43 6.63
C ARG A 735 30.08 -3.14 7.18
N ASN A 736 31.15 -2.39 7.40
CA ASN A 736 32.40 -2.92 7.96
C ASN A 736 32.18 -3.43 9.38
N ILE A 737 31.47 -2.67 10.22
CA ILE A 737 31.13 -3.07 11.59
C ILE A 737 30.29 -4.36 11.58
N ILE A 738 29.24 -4.43 10.77
CA ILE A 738 28.41 -5.63 10.62
C ILE A 738 29.26 -6.82 10.17
N GLY A 739 30.17 -6.61 9.20
CA GLY A 739 31.06 -7.65 8.69
C GLY A 739 32.03 -8.19 9.75
N GLN A 740 32.51 -7.36 10.68
CA GLN A 740 33.35 -7.82 11.77
C GLN A 740 32.59 -8.49 12.91
N LEU A 741 31.41 -7.94 13.24
CA LEU A 741 30.54 -8.52 14.28
C LEU A 741 30.04 -9.92 13.89
N LYS A 742 29.74 -10.16 12.61
CA LYS A 742 29.38 -11.50 12.08
C LYS A 742 30.50 -12.54 12.20
N LYS A 743 31.76 -12.13 12.43
CA LYS A 743 32.88 -13.04 12.63
C LYS A 743 33.05 -13.52 14.10
N ILE A 744 32.32 -12.90 15.03
CA ILE A 744 32.32 -13.31 16.42
C ILE A 744 31.70 -14.71 16.51
N ALA A 745 32.36 -15.64 17.16
CA ALA A 745 31.79 -16.97 17.42
C ALA A 745 30.47 -16.81 18.18
N ASP A 746 29.45 -17.58 17.79
CA ASP A 746 28.11 -17.62 18.39
C ASP A 746 27.19 -16.42 18.05
N VAL A 747 27.64 -15.42 17.29
CA VAL A 747 26.77 -14.41 16.66
C VAL A 747 26.15 -15.01 15.39
N GLN A 748 24.84 -15.07 15.33
CA GLN A 748 24.11 -15.68 14.22
C GLN A 748 23.63 -14.65 13.21
N ASP A 749 23.12 -13.49 13.67
CA ASP A 749 22.68 -12.43 12.79
C ASP A 749 23.05 -11.04 13.29
N VAL A 750 23.42 -10.18 12.33
CA VAL A 750 23.72 -8.77 12.57
C VAL A 750 23.13 -7.95 11.42
N THR A 751 22.21 -7.05 11.74
CA THR A 751 21.49 -6.22 10.75
C THR A 751 21.43 -4.77 11.19
N GLN A 752 21.40 -3.84 10.23
CA GLN A 752 21.13 -2.45 10.50
C GLN A 752 19.60 -2.25 10.66
N ILE A 753 19.17 -1.61 11.73
CA ILE A 753 17.78 -1.18 11.90
C ILE A 753 17.56 0.08 11.06
N ILE A 754 16.50 0.07 10.24
CA ILE A 754 16.12 1.18 9.36
C ILE A 754 15.34 2.23 10.16
#